data_46bd2541a9b5085690757af81e1752b8
#
_entry.id   46bd2541a9b5085690757af81e1752b8
#
_cell.length_a   1.000
_cell.length_b   1.000
_cell.length_c   1.000
_cell.angle_alpha   90.00
_cell.angle_beta   90.00
_cell.angle_gamma   90.00
#
_symmetry.space_group_name_H-M   'P 1'
#
loop_
_entity.id
_entity.type
_entity.pdbx_description
1 polymer ?
#
loop_
_entity_poly.entity_id
_entity_poly.type
_entity_poly.pdbx_seq_one_letter_code
_entity_poly.pdbx_strand_id
1 'polypeptide(L)'
;MDTHKKAEETLQGKDIRKIVQQKEIQEAIHQAIDTKEDILLEPLADRRKLPNVPDSSHLRTNVDRRGTAREETAESYVISQEKVASGQRYHVDYPVQFRIHTASGQVLKAAGRAKNLSGSGILCDIPRAYIKAVEQSAMVELSFEIKPGTMPEGYEMKINKIKALWVRTVPTAEGQPMVSCGFQFQELLAQYTHKHRQRYMLTVASVFMLFVSLFVILLRAESILYFEFNRMLYLYSILAATFLLTRYLFGAFYRPVPINPDFTPGVTVIIPCFNEEKWIRRTILSCVNQDYPPEQLEVIVIDDCSNDNSPEEIKKTIQELQEEMARGRQDTGAANEADAPSQPFRVRYHLQPQNMGKREALAVGAKLARHELLVFVDSDSFLDPFAIRNLVQPFQDETMGGVSGRTDVANTFTNNLTKMQSVRYYIAFRILKAAEGIFDAVTCLSGPLSCYRKDLVLQYSDAWLHQKFLGQKATFGDDRAMTNFILRHHRTTYQDTAICSTIVPNTYKVFLKQQMRWKRSWLRETFIAATFMWRKEPFMALSFYMGLIVPILAPVIVVYNLCYIPLAHRVFPTTFLVGILMMALLMSFCQLLLRRSSTWLYGLWFCLYYEAVLLWQMPIAWVTFWKSTWGTRMTTADVSSLLKSQKKKKKSAERKART
;
A
#
# COMPACT_ATOMS: atom_id res chain seq x y z
N MET A 1 24.27 -11.32 -54.13
CA MET A 1 24.06 -10.15 -53.23
C MET A 1 22.57 -9.82 -53.05
N ASP A 2 21.69 -10.15 -53.93
CA ASP A 2 20.24 -9.79 -53.85
C ASP A 2 19.38 -10.67 -52.94
N THR A 3 19.79 -11.88 -52.65
CA THR A 3 19.03 -12.77 -51.77
C THR A 3 19.21 -12.47 -50.28
N HIS A 4 20.34 -11.89 -49.84
CA HIS A 4 20.59 -11.46 -48.46
C HIS A 4 19.83 -10.17 -48.12
N LYS A 5 19.76 -9.20 -49.03
CA LYS A 5 19.02 -7.95 -48.85
C LYS A 5 17.52 -8.15 -48.71
N LYS A 6 16.94 -9.04 -49.50
CA LYS A 6 15.51 -9.40 -49.40
C LYS A 6 15.19 -10.17 -48.10
N ALA A 7 16.13 -10.94 -47.58
CA ALA A 7 15.95 -11.63 -46.29
C ALA A 7 16.00 -10.67 -45.09
N GLU A 8 16.88 -9.65 -45.10
CA GLU A 8 16.95 -8.63 -44.10
C GLU A 8 15.73 -7.68 -44.07
N GLU A 9 15.26 -7.23 -45.24
CA GLU A 9 14.03 -6.43 -45.36
C GLU A 9 12.79 -7.22 -44.90
N THR A 10 12.75 -8.53 -45.17
CA THR A 10 11.65 -9.39 -44.71
C THR A 10 11.71 -9.64 -43.18
N LEU A 11 12.89 -9.67 -42.58
CA LEU A 11 13.09 -9.75 -41.12
C LEU A 11 12.72 -8.45 -40.43
N GLN A 12 13.15 -7.29 -40.94
CA GLN A 12 12.75 -5.98 -40.39
C GLN A 12 11.24 -5.74 -40.50
N GLY A 13 10.61 -6.10 -41.65
CA GLY A 13 9.16 -5.97 -41.80
C GLY A 13 8.35 -6.91 -40.88
N LYS A 14 8.90 -8.07 -40.48
CA LYS A 14 8.27 -8.97 -39.51
C LYS A 14 8.40 -8.45 -38.08
N ASP A 15 9.50 -7.81 -37.75
CA ASP A 15 9.71 -7.24 -36.42
C ASP A 15 8.89 -5.95 -36.20
N ILE A 16 8.80 -5.11 -37.23
CA ILE A 16 7.92 -3.92 -37.18
C ILE A 16 6.45 -4.31 -37.04
N ARG A 17 5.96 -5.34 -37.79
CA ARG A 17 4.58 -5.84 -37.60
C ARG A 17 4.33 -6.44 -36.24
N LYS A 18 5.33 -7.06 -35.61
CA LYS A 18 5.22 -7.54 -34.23
C LYS A 18 5.14 -6.40 -33.21
N ILE A 19 5.93 -5.34 -33.42
CA ILE A 19 5.94 -4.14 -32.55
C ILE A 19 4.60 -3.39 -32.67
N VAL A 20 4.09 -3.19 -33.90
CA VAL A 20 2.80 -2.52 -34.12
C VAL A 20 1.65 -3.34 -33.50
N GLN A 21 1.64 -4.65 -33.71
CA GLN A 21 0.61 -5.52 -33.11
C GLN A 21 0.71 -5.60 -31.58
N GLN A 22 1.91 -5.46 -31.02
CA GLN A 22 2.14 -5.38 -29.59
C GLN A 22 1.61 -4.05 -29.02
N LYS A 23 1.80 -2.95 -29.76
CA LYS A 23 1.29 -1.62 -29.42
C LYS A 23 -0.24 -1.57 -29.46
N GLU A 24 -0.88 -2.10 -30.49
CA GLU A 24 -2.35 -2.21 -30.60
C GLU A 24 -2.97 -3.05 -29.48
N ILE A 25 -2.33 -4.15 -29.07
CA ILE A 25 -2.80 -4.98 -27.95
C ILE A 25 -2.62 -4.25 -26.61
N GLN A 26 -1.54 -3.51 -26.45
CA GLN A 26 -1.29 -2.68 -25.25
C GLN A 26 -2.30 -1.52 -25.17
N GLU A 27 -2.57 -0.82 -26.28
CA GLU A 27 -3.58 0.23 -26.37
C GLU A 27 -4.98 -0.31 -26.08
N ALA A 28 -5.34 -1.49 -26.58
CA ALA A 28 -6.61 -2.14 -26.28
C ALA A 28 -6.72 -2.57 -24.81
N ILE A 29 -5.60 -2.93 -24.17
CA ILE A 29 -5.55 -3.21 -22.72
C ILE A 29 -5.65 -1.91 -21.92
N HIS A 30 -4.96 -0.84 -22.32
CA HIS A 30 -5.06 0.48 -21.71
C HIS A 30 -6.48 1.03 -21.79
N GLN A 31 -7.10 1.03 -22.99
CA GLN A 31 -8.49 1.43 -23.17
C GLN A 31 -9.49 0.58 -22.36
N ALA A 32 -9.21 -0.70 -22.12
CA ALA A 32 -10.05 -1.57 -21.30
C ALA A 32 -9.85 -1.36 -19.78
N ILE A 33 -8.75 -0.71 -19.36
CA ILE A 33 -8.41 -0.41 -17.97
C ILE A 33 -8.93 0.98 -17.55
N ASP A 34 -9.03 1.93 -18.47
CA ASP A 34 -9.08 3.37 -18.20
C ASP A 34 -10.49 3.99 -18.35
N THR A 35 -11.48 3.46 -17.65
CA THR A 35 -12.84 4.03 -17.72
C THR A 35 -13.22 4.97 -16.58
N LYS A 36 -12.40 5.14 -15.56
CA LYS A 36 -12.64 6.11 -14.46
C LYS A 36 -11.33 6.64 -13.92
N GLU A 37 -11.25 7.95 -13.75
CA GLU A 37 -10.16 8.59 -13.01
C GLU A 37 -10.14 8.10 -11.57
N ASP A 38 -8.95 7.75 -11.07
CA ASP A 38 -8.76 7.38 -9.68
C ASP A 38 -8.82 8.63 -8.79
N ILE A 39 -9.64 8.59 -7.76
CA ILE A 39 -9.70 9.63 -6.74
C ILE A 39 -8.51 9.43 -5.80
N LEU A 40 -7.49 10.26 -5.96
CA LEU A 40 -6.29 10.22 -5.14
C LEU A 40 -6.28 11.37 -4.14
N LEU A 41 -5.80 11.07 -2.95
CA LEU A 41 -5.46 12.09 -1.98
C LEU A 41 -4.07 12.63 -2.32
N GLU A 42 -4.02 13.81 -2.92
CA GLU A 42 -2.77 14.50 -3.19
C GLU A 42 -2.48 15.49 -2.06
N PRO A 43 -1.43 15.26 -1.27
CA PRO A 43 -1.00 16.26 -0.31
C PRO A 43 -0.49 17.50 -1.06
N LEU A 44 -0.90 18.67 -0.60
CA LEU A 44 -0.34 19.93 -1.06
C LEU A 44 1.15 19.98 -0.73
N ALA A 45 1.93 20.68 -1.56
CA ALA A 45 3.36 20.86 -1.31
C ALA A 45 3.61 21.31 0.14
N ASP A 46 4.40 20.52 0.88
CA ASP A 46 4.75 20.83 2.25
C ASP A 46 5.75 22.00 2.24
N ARG A 47 5.51 23.02 3.05
CA ARG A 47 6.39 24.20 3.19
C ARG A 47 7.57 23.92 4.13
N ARG A 48 7.63 22.74 4.75
CA ARG A 48 8.73 22.36 5.62
C ARG A 48 9.87 21.79 4.79
N LYS A 49 11.08 22.27 5.06
CA LYS A 49 12.29 21.72 4.45
C LYS A 49 12.58 20.38 5.13
N LEU A 50 12.26 19.29 4.48
CA LEU A 50 12.73 17.96 4.88
C LEU A 50 14.12 17.74 4.23
N PRO A 51 15.02 17.01 4.86
CA PRO A 51 16.23 16.53 4.20
C PRO A 51 15.84 15.86 2.88
N ASN A 52 16.52 16.12 1.80
CA ASN A 52 16.25 15.56 0.46
C ASN A 52 14.95 16.02 -0.25
N VAL A 53 14.19 16.96 0.29
CA VAL A 53 13.03 17.52 -0.39
C VAL A 53 13.43 18.79 -1.14
N PRO A 54 13.40 18.80 -2.47
CA PRO A 54 13.56 20.02 -3.25
C PRO A 54 12.45 21.03 -2.91
N ASP A 55 12.81 22.28 -2.69
CA ASP A 55 11.84 23.35 -2.45
C ASP A 55 11.50 24.07 -3.75
N SER A 56 10.60 23.52 -4.54
CA SER A 56 10.14 24.14 -5.79
C SER A 56 9.32 25.41 -5.58
N SER A 57 8.83 25.65 -4.36
CA SER A 57 7.93 26.80 -4.08
C SER A 57 8.65 28.04 -3.54
N HIS A 58 9.94 27.96 -3.20
CA HIS A 58 10.73 29.00 -2.48
C HIS A 58 10.04 29.56 -1.20
N LEU A 59 8.99 28.89 -0.72
CA LEU A 59 8.19 29.31 0.45
C LEU A 59 8.64 28.63 1.73
N ARG A 60 9.61 27.73 1.66
CA ARG A 60 10.14 27.03 2.83
C ARG A 60 11.14 27.96 3.53
N THR A 61 10.83 28.33 4.76
CA THR A 61 11.81 29.02 5.59
C THR A 61 12.95 28.07 5.93
N ASN A 62 14.21 28.47 5.73
CA ASN A 62 15.42 27.69 6.04
C ASN A 62 15.60 27.38 7.54
N VAL A 63 14.70 27.81 8.38
CA VAL A 63 14.74 27.54 9.81
C VAL A 63 13.98 26.25 10.05
N ASP A 64 14.72 25.16 10.18
CA ASP A 64 14.17 23.97 10.81
C ASP A 64 13.83 24.34 12.25
N ARG A 65 12.53 24.43 12.56
CA ARG A 65 12.04 24.67 13.93
C ARG A 65 12.22 23.44 14.84
N ARG A 66 12.81 22.37 14.33
CA ARG A 66 13.39 21.30 15.13
C ARG A 66 14.67 21.86 15.74
N GLY A 67 14.51 22.61 16.88
CA GLY A 67 15.59 23.33 17.51
C GLY A 67 16.84 22.47 17.69
N THR A 68 17.98 23.15 17.57
CA THR A 68 19.33 22.79 18.06
C THR A 68 19.41 21.46 18.81
N ALA A 69 20.21 20.56 18.27
CA ALA A 69 20.76 19.33 18.85
C ALA A 69 20.44 19.10 20.34
N ARG A 70 19.22 18.68 20.63
CA ARG A 70 18.88 17.90 21.82
C ARG A 70 19.12 16.46 21.44
N GLU A 71 19.73 15.68 22.29
CA GLU A 71 19.73 14.22 22.22
C GLU A 71 18.29 13.75 21.99
N GLU A 72 17.97 13.40 20.74
CA GLU A 72 16.62 12.93 20.39
C GLU A 72 16.49 11.52 20.94
N THR A 73 15.71 11.35 21.99
CA THR A 73 15.30 10.02 22.43
C THR A 73 14.33 9.43 21.40
N ALA A 74 14.24 8.10 21.30
CA ALA A 74 13.30 7.42 20.41
C ALA A 74 11.85 7.93 20.57
N GLU A 75 11.44 8.23 21.82
CA GLU A 75 10.11 8.76 22.12
C GLU A 75 9.93 10.20 21.59
N SER A 76 10.92 11.08 21.77
CA SER A 76 10.87 12.46 21.27
C SER A 76 10.87 12.48 19.74
N TYR A 77 11.55 11.53 19.08
CA TYR A 77 11.56 11.40 17.65
C TYR A 77 10.19 10.95 17.09
N VAL A 78 9.52 9.99 17.71
CA VAL A 78 8.16 9.57 17.33
C VAL A 78 7.17 10.75 17.42
N ILE A 79 7.24 11.53 18.50
CA ILE A 79 6.42 12.75 18.65
C ILE A 79 6.75 13.78 17.55
N SER A 80 8.01 13.89 17.15
CA SER A 80 8.45 14.76 16.06
C SER A 80 7.88 14.28 14.71
N GLN A 81 7.91 12.98 14.43
CA GLN A 81 7.28 12.39 13.24
C GLN A 81 5.78 12.69 13.18
N GLU A 82 5.05 12.49 14.26
CA GLU A 82 3.62 12.78 14.32
C GLU A 82 3.33 14.27 14.03
N LYS A 83 4.14 15.17 14.56
CA LYS A 83 4.01 16.62 14.29
C LYS A 83 4.27 16.94 12.81
N VAL A 84 5.25 16.30 12.18
CA VAL A 84 5.54 16.51 10.76
C VAL A 84 4.43 15.93 9.88
N ALA A 85 4.00 14.70 10.15
CA ALA A 85 2.90 14.07 9.43
C ALA A 85 1.59 14.87 9.54
N SER A 86 1.30 15.43 10.73
CA SER A 86 0.13 16.27 10.97
C SER A 86 0.12 17.58 10.17
N GLY A 87 1.24 17.98 9.61
CA GLY A 87 1.36 19.19 8.80
C GLY A 87 1.15 19.00 7.31
N GLN A 88 1.02 17.76 6.81
CA GLN A 88 0.59 17.54 5.43
C GLN A 88 -0.78 18.16 5.21
N ARG A 89 -0.93 18.90 4.09
CA ARG A 89 -2.15 19.63 3.76
C ARG A 89 -2.85 19.00 2.59
N TYR A 90 -4.18 18.99 2.64
CA TYR A 90 -5.06 18.47 1.61
C TYR A 90 -6.03 19.54 1.16
N HIS A 91 -6.34 19.60 -0.12
CA HIS A 91 -7.39 20.46 -0.64
C HIS A 91 -8.75 20.00 -0.12
N VAL A 92 -9.52 20.97 0.39
CA VAL A 92 -10.87 20.72 0.89
C VAL A 92 -11.77 21.87 0.48
N ASP A 93 -13.07 21.60 0.38
CA ASP A 93 -14.09 22.59 0.12
C ASP A 93 -15.36 22.27 0.92
N TYR A 94 -15.41 22.77 2.15
CA TYR A 94 -16.60 22.60 2.98
C TYR A 94 -16.83 23.78 3.92
N PRO A 95 -18.10 23.98 4.40
CA PRO A 95 -18.43 25.09 5.27
C PRO A 95 -17.78 24.93 6.65
N VAL A 96 -17.32 26.04 7.19
CA VAL A 96 -16.75 26.15 8.54
C VAL A 96 -17.52 27.21 9.31
N GLN A 97 -17.89 26.89 10.54
CA GLN A 97 -18.49 27.85 11.49
C GLN A 97 -17.41 28.31 12.46
N PHE A 98 -17.34 29.62 12.65
CA PHE A 98 -16.39 30.28 13.55
C PHE A 98 -17.09 30.85 14.76
N ARG A 99 -16.49 30.72 15.93
CA ARG A 99 -16.78 31.47 17.14
C ARG A 99 -15.51 32.20 17.54
N ILE A 100 -15.50 33.51 17.34
CA ILE A 100 -14.34 34.37 17.57
C ILE A 100 -14.49 34.97 18.97
N HIS A 101 -13.58 34.61 19.86
CA HIS A 101 -13.53 35.16 21.23
C HIS A 101 -12.68 36.42 21.22
N THR A 102 -13.31 37.57 21.31
CA THR A 102 -12.60 38.86 21.37
C THR A 102 -11.97 39.09 22.74
N ALA A 103 -10.96 39.97 22.79
CA ALA A 103 -10.35 40.38 24.05
C ALA A 103 -11.31 41.04 25.05
N SER A 104 -12.43 41.59 24.54
CA SER A 104 -13.51 42.18 25.36
C SER A 104 -14.50 41.14 25.95
N GLY A 105 -14.27 39.83 25.71
CA GLY A 105 -15.16 38.77 26.18
C GLY A 105 -16.40 38.52 25.32
N GLN A 106 -16.60 39.25 24.23
CA GLN A 106 -17.71 39.03 23.29
C GLN A 106 -17.39 37.84 22.38
N VAL A 107 -18.42 37.05 22.01
CA VAL A 107 -18.31 35.93 21.08
C VAL A 107 -19.02 36.28 19.78
N LEU A 108 -18.25 36.51 18.72
CA LEU A 108 -18.77 36.75 17.38
C LEU A 108 -18.93 35.43 16.62
N LYS A 109 -20.05 35.27 15.92
CA LYS A 109 -20.28 34.08 15.07
C LYS A 109 -20.09 34.49 13.60
N ALA A 110 -19.28 33.72 12.87
CA ALA A 110 -19.09 33.91 11.44
C ALA A 110 -19.16 32.55 10.72
N ALA A 111 -19.41 32.57 9.44
CA ALA A 111 -19.36 31.43 8.58
C ALA A 111 -18.35 31.67 7.45
N GLY A 112 -17.62 30.62 7.05
CA GLY A 112 -16.66 30.69 5.96
C GLY A 112 -16.49 29.31 5.29
N ARG A 113 -15.49 29.19 4.43
CA ARG A 113 -15.19 27.93 3.71
C ARG A 113 -13.73 27.52 3.90
N ALA A 114 -13.52 26.25 4.16
CA ALA A 114 -12.18 25.67 4.19
C ALA A 114 -11.63 25.53 2.77
N LYS A 115 -10.35 25.87 2.56
CA LYS A 115 -9.59 25.69 1.31
C LYS A 115 -8.58 24.53 1.41
N ASN A 116 -7.91 24.44 2.53
CA ASN A 116 -7.07 23.31 2.84
C ASN A 116 -7.06 22.98 4.32
N LEU A 117 -6.82 21.73 4.61
CA LEU A 117 -6.80 21.16 5.96
C LEU A 117 -5.55 20.31 6.15
N SER A 118 -5.01 20.35 7.37
CA SER A 118 -3.97 19.43 7.83
C SER A 118 -4.34 18.91 9.22
N GLY A 119 -3.60 17.91 9.71
CA GLY A 119 -3.76 17.45 11.09
C GLY A 119 -3.48 18.52 12.15
N SER A 120 -2.77 19.61 11.80
CA SER A 120 -2.37 20.67 12.73
C SER A 120 -3.01 22.03 12.46
N GLY A 121 -3.77 22.20 11.36
CA GLY A 121 -4.36 23.50 11.06
C GLY A 121 -5.21 23.52 9.79
N ILE A 122 -5.84 24.66 9.55
CA ILE A 122 -6.79 24.87 8.44
C ILE A 122 -6.59 26.24 7.82
N LEU A 123 -6.78 26.35 6.50
CA LEU A 123 -6.91 27.62 5.78
C LEU A 123 -8.37 27.79 5.38
N CYS A 124 -8.95 28.92 5.78
CA CYS A 124 -10.35 29.22 5.51
C CYS A 124 -10.52 30.62 4.89
N ASP A 125 -11.50 30.75 4.00
CA ASP A 125 -12.01 32.02 3.57
C ASP A 125 -13.07 32.53 4.55
N ILE A 126 -12.89 33.75 5.04
CA ILE A 126 -13.76 34.42 6.00
C ILE A 126 -14.20 35.77 5.42
N PRO A 127 -15.44 36.23 5.68
CA PRO A 127 -15.88 37.56 5.25
C PRO A 127 -14.99 38.67 5.83
N ARG A 128 -14.60 39.63 4.99
CA ARG A 128 -13.66 40.71 5.33
C ARG A 128 -14.03 41.48 6.58
N ALA A 129 -15.34 41.60 6.86
CA ALA A 129 -15.84 42.26 8.06
C ALA A 129 -15.36 41.70 9.40
N TYR A 130 -14.98 40.39 9.42
CA TYR A 130 -14.56 39.71 10.66
C TYR A 130 -13.02 39.64 10.84
N ILE A 131 -12.23 40.13 9.86
CA ILE A 131 -10.77 39.94 9.90
C ILE A 131 -10.13 40.62 11.11
N LYS A 132 -10.48 41.92 11.37
CA LYS A 132 -9.96 42.63 12.53
C LYS A 132 -10.26 41.92 13.85
N ALA A 133 -11.46 41.33 13.96
CA ALA A 133 -11.86 40.57 15.13
C ALA A 133 -11.07 39.22 15.25
N VAL A 134 -10.77 38.61 14.11
CA VAL A 134 -9.94 37.38 14.08
C VAL A 134 -8.48 37.66 14.46
N GLU A 135 -7.90 38.73 13.92
CA GLU A 135 -6.50 39.12 14.19
C GLU A 135 -6.30 39.56 15.64
N GLN A 136 -7.31 40.17 16.24
CA GLN A 136 -7.31 40.61 17.65
C GLN A 136 -7.87 39.58 18.61
N SER A 137 -8.29 38.40 18.13
CA SER A 137 -8.87 37.37 18.96
C SER A 137 -7.82 36.62 19.79
N ALA A 138 -8.16 36.34 21.05
CA ALA A 138 -7.36 35.48 21.90
C ALA A 138 -7.45 34.01 21.46
N MET A 139 -8.59 33.60 20.88
CA MET A 139 -8.90 32.24 20.45
C MET A 139 -10.08 32.21 19.48
N VAL A 140 -10.05 31.27 18.55
CA VAL A 140 -11.15 30.99 17.64
C VAL A 140 -11.58 29.53 17.78
N GLU A 141 -12.87 29.27 18.00
CA GLU A 141 -13.43 27.92 17.95
C GLU A 141 -13.96 27.64 16.54
N LEU A 142 -13.56 26.50 15.96
CA LEU A 142 -13.96 26.06 14.63
C LEU A 142 -14.84 24.82 14.71
N SER A 143 -15.90 24.80 13.92
CA SER A 143 -16.78 23.63 13.75
C SER A 143 -16.97 23.34 12.28
N PHE A 144 -16.67 22.11 11.84
CA PHE A 144 -16.77 21.65 10.46
C PHE A 144 -16.87 20.13 10.39
N GLU A 145 -17.18 19.60 9.22
CA GLU A 145 -17.25 18.15 8.99
C GLU A 145 -16.22 17.74 7.95
N ILE A 146 -15.34 16.81 8.33
CA ILE A 146 -14.37 16.23 7.42
C ILE A 146 -15.08 15.12 6.65
N LYS A 147 -15.26 15.32 5.33
CA LYS A 147 -15.95 14.38 4.45
C LYS A 147 -15.02 13.23 4.03
N PRO A 148 -15.56 12.03 3.86
CA PRO A 148 -14.81 10.92 3.29
C PRO A 148 -14.17 11.28 1.94
N GLY A 149 -12.89 10.90 1.73
CA GLY A 149 -12.17 11.19 0.49
C GLY A 149 -11.51 12.56 0.38
N THR A 150 -11.54 13.37 1.43
CA THR A 150 -10.84 14.67 1.47
C THR A 150 -9.56 14.66 2.31
N MET A 151 -9.41 13.69 3.18
CA MET A 151 -8.22 13.39 3.97
C MET A 151 -8.00 11.87 4.02
N PRO A 152 -6.83 11.40 4.46
CA PRO A 152 -6.59 9.97 4.66
C PRO A 152 -7.67 9.33 5.53
N GLU A 153 -7.89 8.03 5.33
CA GLU A 153 -8.86 7.27 6.12
C GLU A 153 -8.60 7.41 7.63
N GLY A 154 -9.67 7.52 8.40
CA GLY A 154 -9.62 7.70 9.86
C GLY A 154 -9.85 9.11 10.33
N TYR A 155 -9.91 10.08 9.43
CA TYR A 155 -10.21 11.48 9.76
C TYR A 155 -11.63 11.91 9.37
N GLU A 156 -12.48 11.00 8.88
CA GLU A 156 -13.88 11.31 8.51
C GLU A 156 -14.72 11.51 9.77
N MET A 157 -14.90 12.75 10.16
CA MET A 157 -15.65 13.07 11.39
C MET A 157 -16.18 14.49 11.42
N LYS A 158 -17.17 14.69 12.27
CA LYS A 158 -17.65 16.02 12.63
C LYS A 158 -16.80 16.59 13.77
N ILE A 159 -16.13 17.70 13.48
CA ILE A 159 -15.35 18.46 14.45
C ILE A 159 -16.25 19.52 15.07
N ASN A 160 -16.40 19.50 16.37
CA ASN A 160 -17.19 20.46 17.10
C ASN A 160 -16.28 21.29 18.03
N LYS A 161 -16.20 22.60 17.81
CA LYS A 161 -15.50 23.56 18.67
C LYS A 161 -14.03 23.24 18.92
N ILE A 162 -13.28 22.84 17.88
CA ILE A 162 -11.82 22.75 18.02
C ILE A 162 -11.25 24.16 18.21
N LYS A 163 -10.40 24.30 19.22
CA LYS A 163 -9.73 25.58 19.54
C LYS A 163 -8.57 25.79 18.57
N ALA A 164 -8.49 26.99 18.01
CA ALA A 164 -7.46 27.36 17.07
C ALA A 164 -6.95 28.79 17.33
N LEU A 165 -5.71 29.04 16.98
CA LEU A 165 -5.09 30.35 16.99
C LEU A 165 -4.97 30.86 15.57
N TRP A 166 -5.22 32.14 15.35
CA TRP A 166 -4.89 32.80 14.09
C TRP A 166 -3.36 32.84 13.91
N VAL A 167 -2.90 32.54 12.68
CA VAL A 167 -1.47 32.50 12.36
C VAL A 167 -1.13 33.61 11.36
N ARG A 168 -1.96 33.77 10.34
CA ARG A 168 -1.71 34.75 9.27
C ARG A 168 -2.94 35.00 8.42
N THR A 169 -3.00 36.17 7.83
CA THR A 169 -3.90 36.53 6.74
C THR A 169 -3.15 36.45 5.42
N VAL A 170 -3.71 35.80 4.42
CA VAL A 170 -3.10 35.72 3.07
C VAL A 170 -3.51 37.00 2.32
N PRO A 171 -2.55 37.77 1.75
CA PRO A 171 -2.90 38.95 0.96
C PRO A 171 -3.83 38.58 -0.18
N THR A 172 -4.96 39.31 -0.26
CA THR A 172 -5.96 39.13 -1.31
C THR A 172 -6.16 40.47 -1.99
N ALA A 173 -6.47 40.47 -3.30
CA ALA A 173 -6.69 41.71 -4.05
C ALA A 173 -7.70 42.64 -3.35
N GLU A 174 -7.45 43.95 -3.38
CA GLU A 174 -8.34 44.94 -2.80
C GLU A 174 -9.73 44.82 -3.44
N GLY A 175 -10.78 44.82 -2.58
CA GLY A 175 -12.17 44.72 -3.04
C GLY A 175 -12.80 43.31 -2.97
N GLN A 176 -12.06 42.26 -2.71
CA GLN A 176 -12.66 40.93 -2.53
C GLN A 176 -13.45 40.84 -1.20
N PRO A 177 -14.68 40.27 -1.21
CA PRO A 177 -15.53 40.19 -0.01
C PRO A 177 -15.03 39.15 1.00
N MET A 178 -14.23 38.18 0.56
CA MET A 178 -13.66 37.09 1.37
C MET A 178 -12.15 37.17 1.43
N VAL A 179 -11.58 36.82 2.58
CA VAL A 179 -10.12 36.82 2.79
C VAL A 179 -9.69 35.47 3.41
N SER A 180 -8.58 34.95 2.93
CA SER A 180 -8.05 33.68 3.39
C SER A 180 -7.25 33.85 4.67
N CYS A 181 -7.66 33.20 5.75
CA CYS A 181 -6.98 33.19 7.04
C CYS A 181 -6.52 31.79 7.40
N GLY A 182 -5.26 31.69 7.86
CA GLY A 182 -4.65 30.46 8.36
C GLY A 182 -4.82 30.34 9.86
N PHE A 183 -5.28 29.16 10.31
CA PHE A 183 -5.47 28.82 11.72
C PHE A 183 -4.65 27.60 12.08
N GLN A 184 -4.00 27.62 13.25
CA GLN A 184 -3.32 26.48 13.84
C GLN A 184 -4.18 25.94 14.98
N PHE A 185 -4.47 24.64 14.97
CA PHE A 185 -5.18 23.99 16.07
C PHE A 185 -4.32 23.95 17.33
N GLN A 186 -4.92 24.14 18.49
CA GLN A 186 -4.22 24.00 19.77
C GLN A 186 -3.91 22.53 20.08
N GLU A 187 -4.74 21.61 19.62
CA GLU A 187 -4.50 20.16 19.67
C GLU A 187 -4.51 19.57 18.25
N LEU A 188 -3.67 18.58 17.98
CA LEU A 188 -3.65 17.90 16.68
C LEU A 188 -4.98 17.19 16.44
N LEU A 189 -5.42 17.10 15.17
CA LEU A 189 -6.64 16.34 14.83
C LEU A 189 -6.56 14.89 15.33
N ALA A 190 -5.40 14.25 15.31
CA ALA A 190 -5.20 12.92 15.85
C ALA A 190 -5.51 12.88 17.36
N GLN A 191 -5.04 13.86 18.13
CA GLN A 191 -5.31 13.98 19.57
C GLN A 191 -6.79 14.29 19.85
N TYR A 192 -7.37 15.22 19.06
CA TYR A 192 -8.80 15.53 19.11
C TYR A 192 -9.65 14.28 18.87
N THR A 193 -9.33 13.50 17.81
CA THR A 193 -10.06 12.27 17.50
C THR A 193 -9.93 11.23 18.61
N HIS A 194 -8.74 11.09 19.20
CA HIS A 194 -8.52 10.17 20.32
C HIS A 194 -9.30 10.58 21.57
N LYS A 195 -9.30 11.87 21.92
CA LYS A 195 -9.99 12.41 23.08
C LYS A 195 -11.51 12.32 22.95
N HIS A 196 -12.04 12.62 21.75
CA HIS A 196 -13.48 12.57 21.46
C HIS A 196 -13.93 11.21 20.89
N ARG A 197 -13.04 10.21 20.88
CA ARG A 197 -13.40 8.84 20.56
C ARG A 197 -14.42 8.39 21.60
N GLN A 198 -15.60 8.01 21.12
CA GLN A 198 -16.65 7.50 21.99
C GLN A 198 -16.17 6.19 22.63
N ARG A 199 -15.57 6.27 23.83
CA ARG A 199 -15.09 5.08 24.59
C ARG A 199 -16.19 4.06 24.76
N TYR A 200 -17.42 4.52 24.93
CA TYR A 200 -18.59 3.67 25.01
C TYR A 200 -18.78 2.81 23.73
N MET A 201 -18.70 3.41 22.53
CA MET A 201 -18.80 2.67 21.27
C MET A 201 -17.67 1.66 21.11
N LEU A 202 -16.46 1.99 21.55
CA LEU A 202 -15.33 1.07 21.54
C LEU A 202 -15.61 -0.13 22.47
N THR A 203 -16.08 0.13 23.69
CA THR A 203 -16.43 -0.92 24.65
C THR A 203 -17.56 -1.81 24.13
N VAL A 204 -18.64 -1.21 23.61
CA VAL A 204 -19.77 -1.96 23.02
C VAL A 204 -19.30 -2.83 21.85
N ALA A 205 -18.47 -2.28 20.95
CA ALA A 205 -17.94 -3.05 19.81
C ALA A 205 -17.03 -4.19 20.29
N SER A 206 -16.19 -3.97 21.32
CA SER A 206 -15.32 -5.02 21.89
C SER A 206 -16.13 -6.13 22.55
N VAL A 207 -17.15 -5.80 23.33
CA VAL A 207 -18.07 -6.77 23.95
C VAL A 207 -18.84 -7.52 22.89
N PHE A 208 -19.35 -6.83 21.84
CA PHE A 208 -20.02 -7.46 20.72
C PHE A 208 -19.10 -8.44 19.98
N MET A 209 -17.84 -8.07 19.74
CA MET A 209 -16.84 -8.94 19.13
C MET A 209 -16.59 -10.21 19.95
N LEU A 210 -16.45 -10.07 21.27
CA LEU A 210 -16.30 -11.20 22.18
C LEU A 210 -17.53 -12.10 22.12
N PHE A 211 -18.72 -11.52 22.19
CA PHE A 211 -19.98 -12.24 22.08
C PHE A 211 -20.10 -13.00 20.75
N VAL A 212 -19.83 -12.33 19.61
CA VAL A 212 -19.83 -12.94 18.28
C VAL A 212 -18.87 -14.14 18.21
N SER A 213 -17.66 -13.97 18.73
CA SER A 213 -16.64 -15.02 18.72
C SER A 213 -17.09 -16.24 19.54
N LEU A 214 -17.59 -15.99 20.75
CA LEU A 214 -18.11 -17.05 21.62
C LEU A 214 -19.33 -17.73 21.01
N PHE A 215 -20.26 -16.98 20.43
CA PHE A 215 -21.45 -17.49 19.78
C PHE A 215 -21.14 -18.40 18.60
N VAL A 216 -20.15 -18.02 17.75
CA VAL A 216 -19.66 -18.87 16.64
C VAL A 216 -19.13 -20.20 17.17
N ILE A 217 -18.32 -20.16 18.24
CA ILE A 217 -17.75 -21.37 18.83
C ILE A 217 -18.85 -22.27 19.39
N LEU A 218 -19.81 -21.70 20.13
CA LEU A 218 -20.91 -22.46 20.73
C LEU A 218 -21.83 -23.08 19.67
N LEU A 219 -22.21 -22.34 18.62
CA LEU A 219 -23.00 -22.89 17.50
C LEU A 219 -22.30 -24.07 16.83
N ARG A 220 -20.96 -24.02 16.72
CA ARG A 220 -20.19 -25.12 16.12
C ARG A 220 -20.09 -26.32 17.07
N ALA A 221 -19.90 -26.07 18.35
CA ALA A 221 -19.86 -27.12 19.37
C ALA A 221 -21.22 -27.84 19.46
N GLU A 222 -22.34 -27.11 19.49
CA GLU A 222 -23.69 -27.66 19.46
C GLU A 222 -23.94 -28.50 18.21
N SER A 223 -23.52 -28.00 17.04
CA SER A 223 -23.68 -28.71 15.76
C SER A 223 -22.93 -30.06 15.75
N ILE A 224 -21.82 -30.20 16.47
CA ILE A 224 -21.08 -31.47 16.60
C ILE A 224 -21.91 -32.50 17.35
N LEU A 225 -22.69 -32.08 18.36
CA LEU A 225 -23.51 -32.96 19.18
C LEU A 225 -24.75 -33.46 18.44
N TYR A 226 -25.41 -32.60 17.66
CA TYR A 226 -26.68 -32.90 16.99
C TYR A 226 -26.58 -33.48 15.58
N PHE A 227 -25.41 -33.24 14.87
CA PHE A 227 -25.24 -33.67 13.48
C PHE A 227 -24.00 -34.55 13.29
N GLU A 228 -24.07 -35.80 13.71
CA GLU A 228 -22.96 -36.76 13.60
C GLU A 228 -22.42 -36.90 12.17
N PHE A 229 -23.30 -36.91 11.16
CA PHE A 229 -22.92 -37.01 9.76
C PHE A 229 -22.03 -35.83 9.30
N ASN A 230 -22.00 -34.70 10.03
CA ASN A 230 -21.25 -33.52 9.66
C ASN A 230 -20.09 -33.20 10.66
N ARG A 231 -19.84 -34.13 11.58
CA ARG A 231 -18.87 -33.93 12.68
C ARG A 231 -17.51 -33.45 12.25
N MET A 232 -16.94 -34.07 11.20
CA MET A 232 -15.60 -33.70 10.71
C MET A 232 -15.55 -32.29 10.14
N LEU A 233 -16.63 -31.82 9.52
CA LEU A 233 -16.70 -30.46 8.98
C LEU A 233 -16.90 -29.40 10.06
N TYR A 234 -17.63 -29.73 11.10
CA TYR A 234 -17.72 -28.82 12.25
C TYR A 234 -16.40 -28.71 12.98
N LEU A 235 -15.65 -29.82 13.14
CA LEU A 235 -14.28 -29.79 13.66
C LEU A 235 -13.37 -28.89 12.80
N TYR A 236 -13.43 -29.04 11.47
CA TYR A 236 -12.71 -28.14 10.57
C TYR A 236 -13.12 -26.69 10.76
N SER A 237 -14.40 -26.39 10.90
CA SER A 237 -14.89 -25.02 11.08
C SER A 237 -14.41 -24.41 12.39
N ILE A 238 -14.38 -25.18 13.48
CA ILE A 238 -13.81 -24.75 14.76
C ILE A 238 -12.32 -24.47 14.62
N LEU A 239 -11.61 -25.36 13.94
CA LEU A 239 -10.18 -25.22 13.68
C LEU A 239 -9.89 -23.94 12.87
N ALA A 240 -10.65 -23.71 11.79
CA ALA A 240 -10.53 -22.51 10.96
C ALA A 240 -10.88 -21.23 11.73
N ALA A 241 -11.91 -21.24 12.55
CA ALA A 241 -12.27 -20.11 13.41
C ALA A 241 -11.17 -19.82 14.45
N THR A 242 -10.68 -20.85 15.13
CA THR A 242 -9.60 -20.73 16.11
C THR A 242 -8.33 -20.18 15.48
N PHE A 243 -7.95 -20.69 14.30
CA PHE A 243 -6.82 -20.15 13.54
C PHE A 243 -6.98 -18.66 13.24
N LEU A 244 -8.14 -18.24 12.76
CA LEU A 244 -8.39 -16.84 12.43
C LEU A 244 -8.39 -15.96 13.69
N LEU A 245 -9.07 -16.38 14.75
CA LEU A 245 -9.15 -15.64 16.02
C LEU A 245 -7.77 -15.50 16.69
N THR A 246 -6.93 -16.53 16.67
CA THR A 246 -5.55 -16.45 17.18
C THR A 246 -4.72 -15.43 16.40
N ARG A 247 -4.89 -15.33 15.08
CA ARG A 247 -4.21 -14.30 14.29
C ARG A 247 -4.67 -12.88 14.64
N TYR A 248 -5.96 -12.68 14.90
CA TYR A 248 -6.45 -11.39 15.41
C TYR A 248 -5.87 -11.06 16.78
N LEU A 249 -5.78 -12.05 17.65
CA LEU A 249 -5.19 -11.90 18.98
C LEU A 249 -3.71 -11.51 18.90
N PHE A 250 -2.90 -12.28 18.18
CA PHE A 250 -1.48 -11.96 17.98
C PHE A 250 -1.30 -10.60 17.29
N GLY A 251 -2.06 -10.30 16.24
CA GLY A 251 -2.02 -8.99 15.59
C GLY A 251 -2.32 -7.82 16.53
N ALA A 252 -3.16 -8.02 17.57
CA ALA A 252 -3.45 -7.02 18.59
C ALA A 252 -2.28 -6.79 19.56
N PHE A 253 -1.47 -7.82 19.83
CA PHE A 253 -0.27 -7.73 20.70
C PHE A 253 0.99 -7.30 19.96
N TYR A 254 0.95 -7.24 18.63
CA TYR A 254 2.09 -6.81 17.82
C TYR A 254 2.52 -5.38 18.19
N ARG A 255 3.82 -5.19 18.30
CA ARG A 255 4.46 -3.89 18.49
C ARG A 255 5.58 -3.72 17.46
N PRO A 256 5.69 -2.55 16.80
CA PRO A 256 6.79 -2.27 15.90
C PRO A 256 8.11 -2.19 16.68
N VAL A 257 9.21 -2.43 15.98
CA VAL A 257 10.54 -2.18 16.54
C VAL A 257 10.69 -0.69 16.83
N PRO A 258 11.19 -0.32 18.04
CA PRO A 258 11.41 1.08 18.40
C PRO A 258 12.36 1.78 17.41
N ILE A 259 12.11 3.06 17.15
CA ILE A 259 12.92 3.87 16.24
C ILE A 259 14.14 4.39 16.98
N ASN A 260 15.32 4.04 16.48
CA ASN A 260 16.58 4.66 16.87
C ASN A 260 16.94 5.72 15.84
N PRO A 261 16.91 7.04 16.16
CA PRO A 261 17.19 8.10 15.23
C PRO A 261 18.61 8.06 14.63
N ASP A 262 19.57 7.52 15.38
CA ASP A 262 20.98 7.44 15.00
C ASP A 262 21.28 6.26 14.06
N PHE A 263 20.37 5.27 14.02
CA PHE A 263 20.52 4.12 13.14
C PHE A 263 20.02 4.44 11.72
N THR A 264 20.95 4.83 10.86
CA THR A 264 20.70 5.21 9.46
C THR A 264 21.66 4.50 8.50
N PRO A 265 21.56 3.16 8.36
CA PRO A 265 22.41 2.41 7.43
C PRO A 265 22.21 2.87 5.98
N GLY A 266 23.18 2.58 5.12
CA GLY A 266 23.07 2.90 3.69
C GLY A 266 21.95 2.14 3.00
N VAL A 267 21.07 2.85 2.27
CA VAL A 267 19.87 2.31 1.60
C VAL A 267 19.87 2.66 0.12
N THR A 268 19.64 1.67 -0.73
CA THR A 268 19.30 1.87 -2.15
C THR A 268 17.87 1.48 -2.41
N VAL A 269 17.05 2.44 -2.82
CA VAL A 269 15.66 2.21 -3.29
C VAL A 269 15.70 1.79 -4.75
N ILE A 270 15.05 0.68 -5.09
CA ILE A 270 14.96 0.16 -6.46
C ILE A 270 13.51 0.16 -6.90
N ILE A 271 13.22 0.88 -7.99
CA ILE A 271 11.88 1.04 -8.57
C ILE A 271 11.86 0.39 -9.95
N PRO A 272 11.33 -0.84 -10.10
CA PRO A 272 11.13 -1.43 -11.41
C PRO A 272 9.92 -0.81 -12.10
N CYS A 273 10.10 -0.27 -13.30
CA CYS A 273 9.07 0.42 -14.07
C CYS A 273 8.76 -0.33 -15.37
N PHE A 274 7.49 -0.46 -15.71
CA PHE A 274 7.02 -0.91 -17.01
C PHE A 274 5.61 -0.39 -17.30
N ASN A 275 5.49 0.57 -18.24
CA ASN A 275 4.24 1.22 -18.62
C ASN A 275 3.46 1.83 -17.44
N GLU A 276 4.10 2.78 -16.75
CA GLU A 276 3.57 3.45 -15.57
C GLU A 276 3.70 4.98 -15.66
N GLU A 277 3.52 5.55 -16.85
CA GLU A 277 3.65 7.00 -17.11
C GLU A 277 2.85 7.88 -16.15
N LYS A 278 1.69 7.38 -15.66
CA LYS A 278 0.79 8.12 -14.76
C LYS A 278 1.35 8.26 -13.34
N TRP A 279 2.13 7.27 -12.88
CA TRP A 279 2.47 7.15 -11.45
C TRP A 279 3.94 7.31 -11.16
N ILE A 280 4.82 6.99 -12.13
CA ILE A 280 6.26 6.89 -11.91
C ILE A 280 6.87 8.16 -11.36
N ARG A 281 6.45 9.36 -11.86
CA ARG A 281 6.90 10.64 -11.32
C ARG A 281 6.61 10.77 -9.83
N ARG A 282 5.37 10.48 -9.41
CA ARG A 282 4.96 10.57 -8.01
C ARG A 282 5.70 9.56 -7.14
N THR A 283 5.93 8.35 -7.64
CA THR A 283 6.71 7.32 -6.95
C THR A 283 8.15 7.78 -6.72
N ILE A 284 8.84 8.28 -7.74
CA ILE A 284 10.20 8.81 -7.62
C ILE A 284 10.25 9.93 -6.58
N LEU A 285 9.37 10.92 -6.68
CA LEU A 285 9.32 12.04 -5.75
C LEU A 285 9.06 11.59 -4.30
N SER A 286 8.21 10.57 -4.08
CA SER A 286 7.97 10.03 -2.75
C SER A 286 9.19 9.30 -2.16
N CYS A 287 9.96 8.61 -3.00
CA CYS A 287 11.19 7.92 -2.59
C CYS A 287 12.35 8.89 -2.30
N VAL A 288 12.36 10.03 -3.00
CA VAL A 288 13.33 11.11 -2.77
C VAL A 288 12.96 11.91 -1.51
N ASN A 289 11.68 12.12 -1.28
CA ASN A 289 11.14 12.91 -0.16
C ASN A 289 11.08 12.10 1.14
N GLN A 290 12.26 11.61 1.60
CA GLN A 290 12.37 10.84 2.84
C GLN A 290 13.17 11.63 3.89
N ASP A 291 12.75 11.51 5.15
CA ASP A 291 13.50 11.98 6.31
C ASP A 291 14.67 11.01 6.58
N TYR A 292 15.70 11.10 5.74
CA TYR A 292 16.85 10.20 5.77
C TYR A 292 18.12 10.97 5.34
N PRO A 293 19.31 10.65 5.90
CA PRO A 293 20.56 11.32 5.49
C PRO A 293 20.80 11.19 3.98
N PRO A 294 21.06 12.30 3.27
CA PRO A 294 21.21 12.30 1.81
C PRO A 294 22.31 11.37 1.30
N GLU A 295 23.40 11.28 2.04
CA GLU A 295 24.56 10.44 1.73
C GLU A 295 24.29 8.94 1.88
N GLN A 296 23.29 8.58 2.70
CA GLN A 296 22.89 7.20 2.98
C GLN A 296 21.71 6.74 2.12
N LEU A 297 21.18 7.59 1.23
CA LEU A 297 20.03 7.27 0.41
C LEU A 297 20.36 7.36 -1.08
N GLU A 298 20.13 6.27 -1.81
CA GLU A 298 20.20 6.19 -3.25
C GLU A 298 18.86 5.73 -3.82
N VAL A 299 18.42 6.27 -4.97
CA VAL A 299 17.23 5.82 -5.69
C VAL A 299 17.62 5.42 -7.11
N ILE A 300 17.26 4.21 -7.52
CA ILE A 300 17.52 3.69 -8.86
C ILE A 300 16.19 3.27 -9.49
N VAL A 301 15.86 3.87 -10.62
CA VAL A 301 14.70 3.48 -11.44
C VAL A 301 15.19 2.58 -12.56
N ILE A 302 14.60 1.39 -12.67
CA ILE A 302 14.90 0.43 -13.74
C ILE A 302 13.70 0.34 -14.67
N ASP A 303 13.79 0.93 -15.84
CA ASP A 303 12.76 0.80 -16.87
C ASP A 303 12.96 -0.51 -17.64
N ASP A 304 11.94 -1.37 -17.63
CA ASP A 304 11.94 -2.69 -18.27
C ASP A 304 11.44 -2.61 -19.74
N CYS A 305 11.98 -1.66 -20.49
CA CYS A 305 11.62 -1.39 -21.88
C CYS A 305 10.14 -1.02 -22.05
N SER A 306 9.70 0.05 -21.38
CA SER A 306 8.34 0.59 -21.49
C SER A 306 8.03 1.07 -22.91
N ASN A 307 6.75 0.96 -23.30
CA ASN A 307 6.26 1.38 -24.62
C ASN A 307 5.37 2.65 -24.56
N ASP A 308 5.18 3.20 -23.36
CA ASP A 308 4.49 4.47 -23.10
C ASP A 308 5.51 5.59 -22.80
N ASN A 309 5.06 6.73 -22.26
CA ASN A 309 5.93 7.86 -21.93
C ASN A 309 6.70 7.68 -20.60
N SER A 310 6.70 6.48 -19.98
CA SER A 310 7.43 6.25 -18.73
C SER A 310 8.91 6.63 -18.79
N PRO A 311 9.69 6.25 -19.85
CA PRO A 311 11.10 6.63 -19.94
C PRO A 311 11.33 8.14 -19.98
N GLU A 312 10.47 8.89 -20.67
CA GLU A 312 10.51 10.34 -20.78
C GLU A 312 10.18 11.00 -19.44
N GLU A 313 9.13 10.53 -18.75
CA GLU A 313 8.76 11.01 -17.40
C GLU A 313 9.83 10.74 -16.36
N ILE A 314 10.51 9.59 -16.42
CA ILE A 314 11.66 9.26 -15.56
C ILE A 314 12.78 10.27 -15.79
N LYS A 315 13.22 10.47 -17.04
CA LYS A 315 14.29 11.38 -17.40
C LYS A 315 13.99 12.81 -16.97
N LYS A 316 12.79 13.29 -17.31
CA LYS A 316 12.31 14.64 -16.96
C LYS A 316 12.30 14.85 -15.44
N THR A 317 11.75 13.89 -14.69
CA THR A 317 11.69 13.99 -13.22
C THR A 317 13.08 14.04 -12.60
N ILE A 318 14.01 13.21 -13.06
CA ILE A 318 15.38 13.20 -12.55
C ILE A 318 16.11 14.48 -12.90
N GLN A 319 15.93 15.02 -14.12
CA GLN A 319 16.51 16.29 -14.53
C GLN A 319 15.99 17.44 -13.67
N GLU A 320 14.68 17.54 -13.47
CA GLU A 320 14.06 18.56 -12.59
C GLU A 320 14.64 18.50 -11.17
N LEU A 321 14.79 17.30 -10.60
CA LEU A 321 15.41 17.11 -9.28
C LEU A 321 16.87 17.59 -9.25
N GLN A 322 17.64 17.29 -10.29
CA GLN A 322 19.04 17.75 -10.39
C GLN A 322 19.15 19.27 -10.52
N GLU A 323 18.29 19.89 -11.32
CA GLU A 323 18.23 21.35 -11.48
C GLU A 323 17.81 22.08 -10.19
N GLU A 324 16.83 21.52 -9.45
CA GLU A 324 16.41 22.06 -8.15
C GLU A 324 17.53 21.98 -7.11
N MET A 325 18.27 20.89 -7.09
CA MET A 325 19.44 20.74 -6.22
C MET A 325 20.57 21.73 -6.57
N ALA A 326 20.81 21.95 -7.86
CA ALA A 326 21.82 22.91 -8.32
C ALA A 326 21.44 24.35 -7.92
N ARG A 327 20.16 24.73 -8.09
CA ARG A 327 19.67 26.06 -7.67
C ARG A 327 19.75 26.26 -6.15
N GLY A 328 19.38 25.28 -5.36
CA GLY A 328 19.48 25.35 -3.90
C GLY A 328 20.91 25.52 -3.37
N ARG A 329 21.93 25.13 -4.14
CA ARG A 329 23.35 25.40 -3.83
C ARG A 329 23.76 26.86 -4.11
N GLN A 330 23.26 27.44 -5.17
CA GLN A 330 23.55 28.83 -5.54
C GLN A 330 22.94 29.83 -4.55
N ASP A 331 21.73 29.56 -4.06
CA ASP A 331 21.04 30.45 -3.12
C ASP A 331 21.61 30.42 -1.69
N THR A 332 22.32 29.36 -1.28
CA THR A 332 22.90 29.26 0.07
C THR A 332 24.24 30.01 0.22
N GLY A 333 24.81 30.58 -0.85
CA GLY A 333 26.03 31.38 -0.78
C GLY A 333 27.24 30.68 -0.15
N ALA A 334 27.25 29.36 -0.09
CA ALA A 334 28.31 28.56 0.53
C ALA A 334 29.57 28.62 -0.35
N ALA A 335 30.32 29.72 -0.19
CA ALA A 335 31.64 29.91 -0.79
C ALA A 335 32.73 29.07 -0.10
N ASN A 336 32.44 28.38 0.99
CA ASN A 336 33.38 27.53 1.72
C ASN A 336 33.07 26.06 1.45
N GLU A 337 33.99 25.38 0.76
CA GLU A 337 33.97 23.94 0.49
C GLU A 337 33.87 23.05 1.76
N ALA A 338 34.16 23.62 2.94
CA ALA A 338 34.10 22.92 4.22
C ALA A 338 32.69 22.75 4.80
N ASP A 339 31.72 23.62 4.39
CA ASP A 339 30.32 23.57 4.84
C ASP A 339 29.36 23.06 3.77
N ALA A 340 29.87 22.62 2.62
CA ALA A 340 29.03 22.00 1.59
C ALA A 340 28.49 20.67 2.12
N PRO A 341 27.16 20.44 2.12
CA PRO A 341 26.61 19.15 2.52
C PRO A 341 27.25 18.04 1.69
N SER A 342 27.86 17.10 2.39
CA SER A 342 28.58 15.97 1.85
C SER A 342 27.76 15.26 0.77
N GLN A 343 28.31 15.14 -0.41
CA GLN A 343 27.86 14.44 -1.62
C GLN A 343 26.37 14.55 -2.03
N PRO A 344 26.09 14.83 -3.32
CA PRO A 344 24.73 14.98 -3.78
C PRO A 344 23.97 13.65 -3.68
N PHE A 345 22.74 13.73 -3.22
CA PHE A 345 21.72 12.70 -3.33
C PHE A 345 21.75 12.06 -4.73
N ARG A 346 21.79 10.74 -4.80
CA ARG A 346 21.99 10.03 -6.06
C ARG A 346 20.68 9.42 -6.54
N VAL A 347 20.05 10.07 -7.50
CA VAL A 347 18.96 9.48 -8.28
C VAL A 347 19.53 9.08 -9.63
N ARG A 348 19.34 7.81 -9.97
CA ARG A 348 19.79 7.25 -11.25
C ARG A 348 18.66 6.49 -11.91
N TYR A 349 18.76 6.32 -13.22
CA TYR A 349 17.90 5.42 -13.96
C TYR A 349 18.72 4.51 -14.88
N HIS A 350 18.13 3.36 -15.20
CA HIS A 350 18.67 2.42 -16.17
C HIS A 350 17.54 1.94 -17.07
N LEU A 351 17.74 2.05 -18.39
CA LEU A 351 16.78 1.59 -19.39
C LEU A 351 17.24 0.24 -19.90
N GLN A 352 16.41 -0.79 -19.77
CA GLN A 352 16.70 -2.11 -20.29
C GLN A 352 16.46 -2.16 -21.81
N PRO A 353 17.30 -2.85 -22.58
CA PRO A 353 17.18 -2.91 -24.04
C PRO A 353 15.99 -3.74 -24.50
N GLN A 354 15.43 -4.58 -23.63
CA GLN A 354 14.25 -5.41 -23.89
C GLN A 354 13.50 -5.71 -22.59
N ASN A 355 12.20 -5.99 -22.69
CA ASN A 355 11.41 -6.39 -21.54
C ASN A 355 11.84 -7.79 -21.06
N MET A 356 12.44 -7.85 -19.88
CA MET A 356 12.92 -9.07 -19.23
C MET A 356 12.05 -9.50 -18.05
N GLY A 357 11.19 -8.60 -17.58
CA GLY A 357 10.27 -8.80 -16.46
C GLY A 357 10.77 -8.24 -15.15
N LYS A 358 9.84 -8.04 -14.21
CA LYS A 358 10.08 -7.37 -12.93
C LYS A 358 11.25 -7.96 -12.13
N ARG A 359 11.43 -9.29 -12.10
CA ARG A 359 12.52 -9.95 -11.37
C ARG A 359 13.89 -9.53 -11.90
N GLU A 360 14.04 -9.53 -13.23
CA GLU A 360 15.28 -9.11 -13.88
C GLU A 360 15.57 -7.63 -13.61
N ALA A 361 14.55 -6.76 -13.70
CA ALA A 361 14.69 -5.34 -13.38
C ALA A 361 15.17 -5.13 -11.93
N LEU A 362 14.59 -5.84 -10.96
CA LEU A 362 15.02 -5.79 -9.56
C LEU A 362 16.43 -6.35 -9.36
N ALA A 363 16.80 -7.43 -10.04
CA ALA A 363 18.14 -8.01 -9.97
C ALA A 363 19.20 -7.09 -10.58
N VAL A 364 18.90 -6.41 -11.70
CA VAL A 364 19.77 -5.39 -12.29
C VAL A 364 19.94 -4.22 -11.31
N GLY A 365 18.85 -3.73 -10.72
CA GLY A 365 18.91 -2.68 -9.69
C GLY A 365 19.77 -3.10 -8.49
N ALA A 366 19.64 -4.33 -8.00
CA ALA A 366 20.44 -4.86 -6.89
C ALA A 366 21.95 -4.91 -7.21
N LYS A 367 22.32 -5.26 -8.44
CA LYS A 367 23.72 -5.24 -8.89
C LYS A 367 24.27 -3.82 -8.99
N LEU A 368 23.46 -2.87 -9.43
CA LEU A 368 23.85 -1.45 -9.57
C LEU A 368 23.86 -0.71 -8.23
N ALA A 369 23.15 -1.18 -7.24
CA ALA A 369 23.02 -0.57 -5.91
C ALA A 369 24.38 -0.45 -5.21
N ARG A 370 24.58 0.62 -4.44
CA ARG A 370 25.82 0.88 -3.69
C ARG A 370 25.72 0.47 -2.24
N HIS A 371 24.57 0.69 -1.64
CA HIS A 371 24.37 0.50 -0.21
C HIS A 371 24.04 -0.95 0.17
N GLU A 372 24.16 -1.24 1.45
CA GLU A 372 24.00 -2.58 2.03
C GLU A 372 22.55 -3.05 2.16
N LEU A 373 21.60 -2.11 2.25
CA LEU A 373 20.18 -2.41 2.29
C LEU A 373 19.51 -2.03 0.98
N LEU A 374 18.67 -2.93 0.46
CA LEU A 374 17.87 -2.72 -0.74
C LEU A 374 16.40 -2.57 -0.38
N VAL A 375 15.81 -1.45 -0.76
CA VAL A 375 14.36 -1.23 -0.63
C VAL A 375 13.70 -1.39 -1.98
N PHE A 376 12.81 -2.36 -2.12
CA PHE A 376 12.00 -2.55 -3.33
C PHE A 376 10.69 -1.79 -3.19
N VAL A 377 10.38 -0.98 -4.21
CA VAL A 377 9.17 -0.16 -4.26
C VAL A 377 8.51 -0.33 -5.63
N ASP A 378 7.22 -0.69 -5.66
CA ASP A 378 6.48 -0.78 -6.92
C ASP A 378 6.30 0.60 -7.56
N SER A 379 6.28 0.68 -8.89
CA SER A 379 6.19 1.92 -9.68
C SER A 379 4.89 2.72 -9.50
N ASP A 380 3.89 2.11 -8.86
CA ASP A 380 2.59 2.68 -8.50
C ASP A 380 2.40 2.84 -6.98
N SER A 381 3.50 2.87 -6.24
CA SER A 381 3.51 2.96 -4.77
C SER A 381 4.20 4.22 -4.28
N PHE A 382 3.62 4.86 -3.26
CA PHE A 382 4.04 6.17 -2.74
C PHE A 382 4.42 6.03 -1.27
N LEU A 383 5.65 6.40 -0.95
CA LEU A 383 6.18 6.30 0.40
C LEU A 383 5.73 7.48 1.28
N ASP A 384 5.43 7.18 2.54
CA ASP A 384 5.36 8.21 3.59
C ASP A 384 6.76 8.79 3.85
N PRO A 385 6.90 10.07 4.21
CA PRO A 385 8.21 10.70 4.44
C PRO A 385 9.15 10.01 5.45
N PHE A 386 8.61 9.20 6.35
CA PHE A 386 9.38 8.46 7.36
C PHE A 386 9.50 6.96 7.05
N ALA A 387 9.01 6.53 5.89
CA ALA A 387 8.90 5.12 5.57
C ALA A 387 10.26 4.40 5.62
N ILE A 388 11.30 4.96 5.00
CA ILE A 388 12.63 4.33 4.95
C ILE A 388 13.26 4.29 6.33
N ARG A 389 13.25 5.41 7.08
CA ARG A 389 13.82 5.46 8.43
C ARG A 389 13.19 4.41 9.35
N ASN A 390 11.89 4.24 9.27
CA ASN A 390 11.18 3.26 10.08
C ASN A 390 11.43 1.83 9.60
N LEU A 391 11.53 1.61 8.30
CA LEU A 391 11.69 0.29 7.67
C LEU A 391 13.03 -0.37 8.01
N VAL A 392 14.08 0.42 8.18
CA VAL A 392 15.43 -0.10 8.44
C VAL A 392 15.65 -0.52 9.89
N GLN A 393 14.82 -0.06 10.83
CA GLN A 393 15.05 -0.28 12.27
C GLN A 393 15.25 -1.75 12.68
N PRO A 394 14.49 -2.74 12.14
CA PRO A 394 14.71 -4.13 12.50
C PRO A 394 16.09 -4.68 12.10
N PHE A 395 16.82 -4.03 11.17
CA PHE A 395 18.16 -4.47 10.75
C PHE A 395 19.28 -4.16 11.76
N GLN A 396 18.94 -3.54 12.90
CA GLN A 396 19.84 -3.51 14.07
C GLN A 396 20.15 -4.94 14.55
N ASP A 397 19.27 -5.91 14.28
CA ASP A 397 19.52 -7.33 14.45
C ASP A 397 20.20 -7.88 13.19
N GLU A 398 21.41 -8.38 13.32
CA GLU A 398 22.20 -8.96 12.21
C GLU A 398 21.54 -10.20 11.60
N THR A 399 20.69 -10.91 12.33
CA THR A 399 19.97 -12.10 11.85
C THR A 399 18.77 -11.73 10.98
N MET A 400 18.36 -10.46 10.96
CA MET A 400 17.26 -9.96 10.15
C MET A 400 17.67 -9.90 8.67
N GLY A 401 17.04 -10.72 7.84
CA GLY A 401 17.28 -10.76 6.40
C GLY A 401 16.33 -9.92 5.57
N GLY A 402 15.14 -9.62 6.10
CA GLY A 402 14.15 -8.84 5.36
C GLY A 402 13.01 -8.29 6.20
N VAL A 403 12.50 -7.13 5.79
CA VAL A 403 11.44 -6.39 6.48
C VAL A 403 10.37 -5.93 5.49
N SER A 404 9.10 -6.10 5.84
CA SER A 404 7.98 -5.55 5.08
C SER A 404 7.39 -4.33 5.77
N GLY A 405 7.16 -3.26 5.03
CA GLY A 405 6.35 -2.13 5.50
C GLY A 405 4.85 -2.39 5.38
N ARG A 406 4.07 -1.45 5.91
CA ARG A 406 2.61 -1.39 5.77
C ARG A 406 2.23 -0.78 4.44
N THR A 407 1.29 -1.42 3.75
CA THR A 407 0.75 -0.91 2.50
C THR A 407 -0.72 -0.54 2.70
N ASP A 408 -1.06 0.72 2.47
CA ASP A 408 -2.42 1.25 2.41
C ASP A 408 -2.85 1.44 0.94
N VAL A 409 -4.14 1.66 0.69
CA VAL A 409 -4.69 1.87 -0.66
C VAL A 409 -4.79 3.37 -0.95
N ALA A 410 -4.08 3.85 -1.97
CA ALA A 410 -4.05 5.26 -2.34
C ALA A 410 -5.37 5.74 -2.96
N ASN A 411 -6.02 4.91 -3.78
CA ASN A 411 -7.26 5.22 -4.51
C ASN A 411 -8.53 4.67 -3.84
N THR A 412 -8.57 4.61 -2.50
CA THR A 412 -9.66 4.03 -1.71
C THR A 412 -11.04 4.55 -2.10
N PHE A 413 -11.17 5.84 -2.41
CA PHE A 413 -12.47 6.50 -2.60
C PHE A 413 -12.96 6.53 -4.05
N THR A 414 -12.26 5.90 -4.99
CA THR A 414 -12.64 5.85 -6.40
C THR A 414 -13.99 5.14 -6.62
N ASN A 415 -14.20 3.97 -5.99
CA ASN A 415 -15.46 3.23 -6.10
C ASN A 415 -15.62 2.18 -4.97
N ASN A 416 -16.71 1.40 -5.02
CA ASN A 416 -17.00 0.39 -4.00
C ASN A 416 -15.97 -0.76 -4.00
N LEU A 417 -15.43 -1.12 -5.17
CA LEU A 417 -14.42 -2.16 -5.29
C LEU A 417 -13.10 -1.74 -4.62
N THR A 418 -12.68 -0.48 -4.79
CA THR A 418 -11.46 0.05 -4.15
C THR A 418 -11.64 0.19 -2.64
N LYS A 419 -12.84 0.57 -2.16
CA LYS A 419 -13.17 0.59 -0.73
C LYS A 419 -13.11 -0.81 -0.10
N MET A 420 -13.64 -1.83 -0.76
CA MET A 420 -13.52 -3.23 -0.31
C MET A 420 -12.05 -3.68 -0.24
N GLN A 421 -11.25 -3.32 -1.24
CA GLN A 421 -9.83 -3.63 -1.26
C GLN A 421 -9.07 -2.92 -0.13
N SER A 422 -9.40 -1.64 0.16
CA SER A 422 -8.79 -0.90 1.28
C SER A 422 -8.97 -1.62 2.62
N VAL A 423 -10.19 -2.08 2.94
CA VAL A 423 -10.43 -2.85 4.17
C VAL A 423 -9.62 -4.14 4.19
N ARG A 424 -9.59 -4.87 3.06
CA ARG A 424 -8.79 -6.10 2.95
C ARG A 424 -7.30 -5.86 3.16
N TYR A 425 -6.74 -4.82 2.54
CA TYR A 425 -5.33 -4.45 2.71
C TYR A 425 -5.04 -4.12 4.18
N TYR A 426 -5.88 -3.30 4.80
CA TYR A 426 -5.71 -2.95 6.20
C TYR A 426 -5.68 -4.18 7.12
N ILE A 427 -6.63 -5.10 6.97
CA ILE A 427 -6.67 -6.34 7.76
C ILE A 427 -5.44 -7.22 7.45
N ALA A 428 -5.07 -7.36 6.18
CA ALA A 428 -3.93 -8.18 5.77
C ALA A 428 -2.60 -7.68 6.36
N PHE A 429 -2.37 -6.38 6.37
CA PHE A 429 -1.13 -5.80 6.89
C PHE A 429 -1.19 -5.58 8.41
N ARG A 430 -2.23 -4.93 8.91
CA ARG A 430 -2.29 -4.52 10.33
C ARG A 430 -2.60 -5.68 11.28
N ILE A 431 -3.18 -6.77 10.81
CA ILE A 431 -3.53 -7.93 11.64
C ILE A 431 -2.75 -9.16 11.21
N LEU A 432 -2.94 -9.65 9.98
CA LEU A 432 -2.40 -10.94 9.60
C LEU A 432 -0.87 -10.93 9.50
N LYS A 433 -0.30 -9.90 8.85
CA LYS A 433 1.16 -9.75 8.75
C LYS A 433 1.79 -9.35 10.08
N ALA A 434 1.12 -8.50 10.85
CA ALA A 434 1.55 -8.16 12.21
C ALA A 434 1.62 -9.39 13.12
N ALA A 435 0.66 -10.32 13.01
CA ALA A 435 0.70 -11.59 13.74
C ALA A 435 1.91 -12.46 13.35
N GLU A 436 2.27 -12.51 12.06
CA GLU A 436 3.49 -13.19 11.59
C GLU A 436 4.77 -12.47 12.07
N GLY A 437 4.73 -11.14 12.19
CA GLY A 437 5.84 -10.31 12.66
C GLY A 437 6.23 -10.55 14.12
N ILE A 438 5.30 -10.98 14.99
CA ILE A 438 5.62 -11.38 16.37
C ILE A 438 6.64 -12.52 16.41
N PHE A 439 6.59 -13.42 15.44
CA PHE A 439 7.45 -14.61 15.36
C PHE A 439 8.64 -14.39 14.42
N ASP A 440 8.86 -13.20 13.90
CA ASP A 440 9.88 -12.87 12.91
C ASP A 440 9.97 -13.87 11.75
N ALA A 441 8.81 -14.30 11.29
CA ALA A 441 8.67 -15.27 10.21
C ALA A 441 7.56 -14.84 9.22
N VAL A 442 7.60 -13.57 8.79
CA VAL A 442 6.69 -13.03 7.79
C VAL A 442 6.88 -13.76 6.47
N THR A 443 5.80 -14.38 5.99
CA THR A 443 5.83 -15.28 4.81
C THR A 443 5.80 -14.55 3.47
N CYS A 444 5.63 -13.23 3.46
CA CYS A 444 5.62 -12.40 2.26
C CYS A 444 6.04 -10.96 2.58
N LEU A 445 7.21 -10.58 2.13
CA LEU A 445 7.68 -9.19 2.15
C LEU A 445 7.12 -8.51 0.89
N SER A 446 6.05 -7.74 1.05
CA SER A 446 5.22 -7.28 -0.07
C SER A 446 5.92 -6.28 -0.98
N GLY A 447 5.76 -6.44 -2.29
CA GLY A 447 6.39 -5.63 -3.33
C GLY A 447 6.26 -4.11 -3.23
N PRO A 448 5.13 -3.53 -2.77
CA PRO A 448 5.00 -2.09 -2.62
C PRO A 448 6.00 -1.44 -1.66
N LEU A 449 6.41 -2.15 -0.59
CA LEU A 449 7.45 -1.68 0.33
C LEU A 449 8.07 -2.86 1.09
N SER A 450 9.28 -3.22 0.70
CA SER A 450 10.06 -4.27 1.34
C SER A 450 11.55 -3.94 1.34
N CYS A 451 12.24 -4.31 2.41
CA CYS A 451 13.69 -4.08 2.55
C CYS A 451 14.40 -5.42 2.76
N TYR A 452 15.59 -5.55 2.19
CA TYR A 452 16.42 -6.74 2.21
C TYR A 452 17.88 -6.41 2.39
N ARG A 453 18.68 -7.32 2.97
CA ARG A 453 20.14 -7.24 2.88
C ARG A 453 20.58 -7.53 1.45
N LYS A 454 21.44 -6.66 0.90
CA LYS A 454 21.93 -6.74 -0.49
C LYS A 454 22.68 -8.05 -0.77
N ASP A 455 23.54 -8.47 0.15
CA ASP A 455 24.30 -9.70 0.04
C ASP A 455 23.40 -10.94 -0.14
N LEU A 456 22.30 -11.01 0.62
CA LEU A 456 21.30 -12.09 0.50
C LEU A 456 20.57 -12.05 -0.84
N VAL A 457 20.17 -10.86 -1.29
CA VAL A 457 19.50 -10.70 -2.60
C VAL A 457 20.45 -11.13 -3.72
N LEU A 458 21.72 -10.74 -3.67
CA LEU A 458 22.71 -11.13 -4.67
C LEU A 458 23.02 -12.63 -4.61
N GLN A 459 23.16 -13.20 -3.41
CA GLN A 459 23.39 -14.62 -3.19
C GLN A 459 22.28 -15.49 -3.81
N TYR A 460 21.03 -15.10 -3.64
CA TYR A 460 19.89 -15.87 -4.13
C TYR A 460 19.40 -15.45 -5.52
N SER A 461 19.97 -14.39 -6.12
CA SER A 461 19.51 -13.79 -7.37
C SER A 461 19.40 -14.80 -8.52
N ASP A 462 20.43 -15.62 -8.74
CA ASP A 462 20.41 -16.62 -9.82
C ASP A 462 19.31 -17.68 -9.62
N ALA A 463 19.21 -18.24 -8.41
CA ALA A 463 18.19 -19.22 -8.06
C ALA A 463 16.78 -18.63 -8.17
N TRP A 464 16.61 -17.35 -7.81
CA TRP A 464 15.35 -16.62 -7.90
C TRP A 464 14.92 -16.32 -9.34
N LEU A 465 15.85 -15.91 -10.20
CA LEU A 465 15.59 -15.63 -11.62
C LEU A 465 15.26 -16.91 -12.41
N HIS A 466 15.92 -18.01 -12.07
CA HIS A 466 15.75 -19.30 -12.74
C HIS A 466 14.81 -20.25 -12.00
N GLN A 467 14.05 -19.76 -11.01
CA GLN A 467 13.12 -20.57 -10.22
C GLN A 467 12.15 -21.35 -11.13
N LYS A 468 12.13 -22.67 -10.94
CA LYS A 468 11.19 -23.58 -11.60
C LYS A 468 10.32 -24.27 -10.55
N PHE A 469 9.10 -24.57 -10.92
CA PHE A 469 8.19 -25.38 -10.12
C PHE A 469 7.48 -26.38 -11.05
N LEU A 470 7.59 -27.67 -10.76
CA LEU A 470 7.11 -28.75 -11.63
C LEU A 470 7.56 -28.58 -13.11
N GLY A 471 8.83 -28.21 -13.30
CA GLY A 471 9.43 -28.02 -14.63
C GLY A 471 9.08 -26.69 -15.32
N GLN A 472 8.14 -25.88 -14.81
CA GLN A 472 7.74 -24.61 -15.40
C GLN A 472 8.45 -23.42 -14.74
N LYS A 473 8.90 -22.42 -15.54
CA LYS A 473 9.51 -21.19 -15.04
C LYS A 473 8.50 -20.37 -14.25
N ALA A 474 8.87 -19.90 -13.05
CA ALA A 474 8.05 -19.02 -12.22
C ALA A 474 8.28 -17.57 -12.62
N THR A 475 7.27 -16.89 -13.22
CA THR A 475 7.40 -15.52 -13.76
C THR A 475 6.72 -14.46 -12.91
N PHE A 476 5.99 -14.81 -11.85
CA PHE A 476 5.32 -13.89 -10.93
C PHE A 476 5.37 -14.42 -9.49
N GLY A 477 5.01 -13.59 -8.50
CA GLY A 477 5.17 -13.89 -7.08
C GLY A 477 6.61 -13.64 -6.62
N ASP A 478 7.16 -12.55 -7.09
CA ASP A 478 8.57 -12.16 -6.91
C ASP A 478 8.91 -11.95 -5.44
N ASP A 479 8.02 -11.27 -4.74
CA ASP A 479 8.05 -10.96 -3.32
C ASP A 479 8.06 -12.23 -2.45
N ARG A 480 7.11 -13.16 -2.67
CA ARG A 480 7.05 -14.41 -1.92
C ARG A 480 8.23 -15.33 -2.19
N ALA A 481 8.67 -15.38 -3.46
CA ALA A 481 9.80 -16.22 -3.83
C ALA A 481 11.09 -15.75 -3.15
N MET A 482 11.42 -14.44 -3.21
CA MET A 482 12.59 -13.89 -2.52
C MET A 482 12.45 -14.06 -1.00
N THR A 483 11.26 -13.83 -0.45
CA THR A 483 10.99 -14.08 0.97
C THR A 483 11.30 -15.52 1.36
N ASN A 484 10.89 -16.53 0.57
CA ASN A 484 11.15 -17.92 0.86
C ASN A 484 12.64 -18.26 0.88
N PHE A 485 13.44 -17.72 -0.05
CA PHE A 485 14.89 -17.90 -0.06
C PHE A 485 15.53 -17.37 1.22
N ILE A 486 15.14 -16.18 1.63
CA ILE A 486 15.68 -15.51 2.83
C ILE A 486 15.14 -16.16 4.10
N LEU A 487 13.83 -16.37 4.22
CA LEU A 487 13.18 -16.90 5.42
C LEU A 487 13.67 -18.30 5.78
N ARG A 488 14.15 -19.09 4.81
CA ARG A 488 14.71 -20.41 5.08
C ARG A 488 15.84 -20.38 6.11
N HIS A 489 16.69 -19.35 6.08
CA HIS A 489 17.90 -19.25 6.90
C HIS A 489 17.96 -18.01 7.81
N HIS A 490 17.21 -16.96 7.50
CA HIS A 490 17.19 -15.68 8.20
C HIS A 490 15.81 -15.38 8.78
N ARG A 491 15.73 -14.37 9.63
CA ARG A 491 14.46 -13.83 10.15
C ARG A 491 13.87 -12.84 9.17
N THR A 492 12.55 -12.74 9.12
CA THR A 492 11.82 -11.75 8.35
C THR A 492 10.72 -11.16 9.21
N THR A 493 10.60 -9.84 9.24
CA THR A 493 9.63 -9.19 10.11
C THR A 493 8.77 -8.15 9.39
N TYR A 494 7.91 -7.50 10.13
CA TYR A 494 7.00 -6.46 9.68
C TYR A 494 7.20 -5.20 10.51
N GLN A 495 7.14 -4.03 9.87
CA GLN A 495 7.25 -2.72 10.54
C GLN A 495 6.05 -1.85 10.13
N ASP A 496 5.04 -1.73 11.00
CA ASP A 496 3.79 -1.07 10.65
C ASP A 496 3.88 0.47 10.60
N THR A 497 4.94 1.04 11.17
CA THR A 497 5.25 2.47 11.12
C THR A 497 5.91 2.87 9.79
N ALA A 498 6.43 1.90 9.02
CA ALA A 498 6.95 2.12 7.68
C ALA A 498 5.79 2.03 6.67
N ILE A 499 5.26 3.16 6.25
CA ILE A 499 3.99 3.24 5.50
C ILE A 499 4.24 3.56 4.03
N CYS A 500 3.56 2.85 3.14
CA CYS A 500 3.37 3.25 1.76
C CYS A 500 1.90 3.14 1.35
N SER A 501 1.55 3.80 0.26
CA SER A 501 0.23 3.71 -0.37
C SER A 501 0.38 3.24 -1.81
N THR A 502 -0.45 2.30 -2.26
CA THR A 502 -0.39 1.75 -3.62
C THR A 502 -1.73 1.89 -4.34
N ILE A 503 -1.69 1.90 -5.67
CA ILE A 503 -2.89 1.91 -6.51
C ILE A 503 -3.45 0.50 -6.63
N VAL A 504 -4.75 0.35 -6.38
CA VAL A 504 -5.44 -0.93 -6.58
C VAL A 504 -6.40 -0.88 -7.76
N PRO A 505 -6.67 -2.00 -8.42
CA PRO A 505 -7.60 -2.05 -9.54
C PRO A 505 -8.98 -1.50 -9.19
N ASN A 506 -9.48 -0.58 -10.02
CA ASN A 506 -10.81 0.02 -9.91
C ASN A 506 -11.88 -0.69 -10.76
N THR A 507 -11.50 -1.70 -11.56
CA THR A 507 -12.40 -2.51 -12.38
C THR A 507 -12.38 -3.98 -11.98
N TYR A 508 -13.55 -4.63 -11.97
CA TYR A 508 -13.66 -6.05 -11.59
C TYR A 508 -12.85 -6.99 -12.50
N LYS A 509 -12.76 -6.68 -13.80
CA LYS A 509 -12.01 -7.51 -14.76
C LYS A 509 -10.52 -7.58 -14.41
N VAL A 510 -9.90 -6.43 -14.11
CA VAL A 510 -8.49 -6.35 -13.73
C VAL A 510 -8.28 -6.95 -12.34
N PHE A 511 -9.17 -6.64 -11.40
CA PHE A 511 -9.14 -7.19 -10.04
C PHE A 511 -9.19 -8.74 -10.04
N LEU A 512 -10.12 -9.36 -10.77
CA LEU A 512 -10.22 -10.82 -10.83
C LEU A 512 -8.98 -11.47 -11.45
N LYS A 513 -8.38 -10.86 -12.48
CA LYS A 513 -7.10 -11.32 -13.05
C LYS A 513 -5.96 -11.23 -12.03
N GLN A 514 -5.86 -10.13 -11.28
CA GLN A 514 -4.87 -9.94 -10.23
C GLN A 514 -5.05 -10.98 -9.12
N GLN A 515 -6.30 -11.22 -8.66
CA GLN A 515 -6.60 -12.21 -7.61
C GLN A 515 -6.24 -13.64 -8.05
N MET A 516 -6.52 -14.01 -9.30
CA MET A 516 -6.13 -15.31 -9.85
C MET A 516 -4.60 -15.49 -9.87
N ARG A 517 -3.88 -14.46 -10.31
CA ARG A 517 -2.41 -14.44 -10.30
C ARG A 517 -1.86 -14.63 -8.88
N TRP A 518 -2.42 -13.91 -7.90
CA TRP A 518 -2.01 -14.03 -6.50
C TRP A 518 -2.29 -15.42 -5.92
N LYS A 519 -3.43 -16.04 -6.24
CA LYS A 519 -3.74 -17.39 -5.78
C LYS A 519 -2.78 -18.44 -6.36
N ARG A 520 -2.45 -18.35 -7.65
CA ARG A 520 -1.46 -19.24 -8.28
C ARG A 520 -0.08 -19.09 -7.66
N SER A 521 0.38 -17.86 -7.48
CA SER A 521 1.64 -17.56 -6.80
C SER A 521 1.63 -18.08 -5.35
N TRP A 522 0.55 -17.79 -4.61
CA TRP A 522 0.40 -18.22 -3.23
C TRP A 522 0.48 -19.73 -3.09
N LEU A 523 -0.22 -20.51 -3.90
CA LEU A 523 -0.15 -21.97 -3.87
C LEU A 523 1.27 -22.46 -4.07
N ARG A 524 1.94 -22.04 -5.15
CA ARG A 524 3.28 -22.46 -5.47
C ARG A 524 4.26 -22.15 -4.33
N GLU A 525 4.30 -20.89 -3.91
CA GLU A 525 5.29 -20.45 -2.93
C GLU A 525 4.99 -20.99 -1.52
N THR A 526 3.72 -21.21 -1.18
CA THR A 526 3.37 -21.83 0.11
C THR A 526 3.74 -23.29 0.16
N PHE A 527 3.63 -24.06 -0.94
CA PHE A 527 4.15 -25.44 -0.99
C PHE A 527 5.66 -25.48 -0.86
N ILE A 528 6.39 -24.53 -1.46
CA ILE A 528 7.84 -24.39 -1.27
C ILE A 528 8.14 -24.07 0.19
N ALA A 529 7.44 -23.10 0.79
CA ALA A 529 7.63 -22.74 2.20
C ALA A 529 7.31 -23.90 3.16
N ALA A 530 6.33 -24.74 2.86
CA ALA A 530 5.96 -25.89 3.67
C ALA A 530 7.13 -26.89 3.85
N THR A 531 8.12 -26.88 2.96
CA THR A 531 9.30 -27.75 3.10
C THR A 531 10.22 -27.36 4.25
N PHE A 532 10.14 -26.14 4.78
CA PHE A 532 11.03 -25.65 5.85
C PHE A 532 10.33 -24.96 7.02
N MET A 533 9.07 -24.54 6.89
CA MET A 533 8.34 -23.78 7.92
C MET A 533 8.16 -24.57 9.23
N TRP A 534 8.20 -25.88 9.20
CA TRP A 534 8.17 -26.75 10.40
C TRP A 534 9.38 -26.55 11.34
N ARG A 535 10.47 -25.91 10.84
CA ARG A 535 11.68 -25.60 11.62
C ARG A 535 11.60 -24.25 12.32
N LYS A 536 10.56 -23.45 12.04
CA LYS A 536 10.34 -22.15 12.67
C LYS A 536 9.67 -22.34 14.05
N GLU A 537 9.39 -21.23 14.70
CA GLU A 537 8.73 -21.24 16.01
C GLU A 537 7.43 -22.10 15.94
N PRO A 538 7.15 -22.98 16.92
CA PRO A 538 6.07 -23.98 16.84
C PRO A 538 4.67 -23.41 16.57
N PHE A 539 4.31 -22.28 17.23
CA PHE A 539 3.01 -21.64 16.98
C PHE A 539 2.92 -21.02 15.57
N MET A 540 4.05 -20.45 15.09
CA MET A 540 4.11 -19.95 13.72
C MET A 540 4.02 -21.09 12.72
N ALA A 541 4.71 -22.21 12.94
CA ALA A 541 4.63 -23.40 12.09
C ALA A 541 3.20 -23.93 12.04
N LEU A 542 2.55 -24.12 13.19
CA LEU A 542 1.15 -24.52 13.26
C LEU A 542 0.24 -23.54 12.50
N SER A 543 0.37 -22.24 12.77
CA SER A 543 -0.39 -21.19 12.09
C SER A 543 -0.18 -21.21 10.57
N PHE A 544 1.05 -21.47 10.11
CA PHE A 544 1.36 -21.57 8.68
C PHE A 544 0.64 -22.76 8.03
N TYR A 545 0.73 -23.96 8.60
CA TYR A 545 0.07 -25.16 8.03
C TYR A 545 -1.45 -25.04 8.09
N MET A 546 -1.99 -24.45 9.12
CA MET A 546 -3.43 -24.12 9.18
C MET A 546 -3.80 -23.14 8.07
N GLY A 547 -3.00 -22.09 7.87
CA GLY A 547 -3.16 -21.10 6.79
C GLY A 547 -3.03 -21.70 5.38
N LEU A 548 -2.33 -22.84 5.24
CA LEU A 548 -2.27 -23.61 3.99
C LEU A 548 -3.53 -24.46 3.79
N ILE A 549 -3.93 -25.24 4.81
CA ILE A 549 -5.01 -26.22 4.69
C ILE A 549 -6.38 -25.55 4.56
N VAL A 550 -6.65 -24.52 5.38
CA VAL A 550 -7.97 -23.88 5.44
C VAL A 550 -8.42 -23.32 4.09
N PRO A 551 -7.64 -22.50 3.36
CA PRO A 551 -8.05 -21.96 2.06
C PRO A 551 -8.17 -23.02 0.95
N ILE A 552 -7.37 -24.09 1.04
CA ILE A 552 -7.44 -25.18 0.05
C ILE A 552 -8.72 -25.97 0.21
N LEU A 553 -9.12 -26.31 1.43
CA LEU A 553 -10.33 -27.09 1.69
C LEU A 553 -11.62 -26.27 1.60
N ALA A 554 -11.55 -24.94 1.76
CA ALA A 554 -12.71 -24.06 1.82
C ALA A 554 -13.72 -24.25 0.64
N PRO A 555 -13.33 -24.32 -0.64
CA PRO A 555 -14.29 -24.56 -1.73
C PRO A 555 -15.06 -25.87 -1.59
N VAL A 556 -14.39 -26.95 -1.18
CA VAL A 556 -15.01 -28.27 -0.98
C VAL A 556 -16.05 -28.19 0.14
N ILE A 557 -15.70 -27.51 1.24
CA ILE A 557 -16.56 -27.36 2.41
C ILE A 557 -17.78 -26.50 2.09
N VAL A 558 -17.61 -25.43 1.31
CA VAL A 558 -18.73 -24.60 0.88
C VAL A 558 -19.70 -25.39 -0.01
N VAL A 559 -19.19 -26.15 -1.00
CA VAL A 559 -20.05 -27.02 -1.83
C VAL A 559 -20.77 -28.07 -0.99
N TYR A 560 -20.06 -28.70 -0.06
CA TYR A 560 -20.67 -29.71 0.80
C TYR A 560 -21.82 -29.12 1.64
N ASN A 561 -21.61 -27.99 2.31
CA ASN A 561 -22.62 -27.37 3.16
C ASN A 561 -23.77 -26.74 2.38
N LEU A 562 -23.51 -26.11 1.21
CA LEU A 562 -24.58 -25.43 0.47
C LEU A 562 -25.28 -26.30 -0.56
N CYS A 563 -24.68 -27.40 -1.01
CA CYS A 563 -25.27 -28.28 -2.02
C CYS A 563 -25.58 -29.65 -1.44
N TYR A 564 -24.56 -30.37 -0.93
CA TYR A 564 -24.76 -31.77 -0.51
C TYR A 564 -25.69 -31.91 0.70
N ILE A 565 -25.49 -31.13 1.77
CA ILE A 565 -26.30 -31.19 2.99
C ILE A 565 -27.80 -30.95 2.71
N PRO A 566 -28.18 -29.87 1.99
CA PRO A 566 -29.59 -29.65 1.67
C PRO A 566 -30.21 -30.75 0.80
N LEU A 567 -29.47 -31.30 -0.15
CA LEU A 567 -29.96 -32.31 -1.08
C LEU A 567 -30.05 -33.71 -0.44
N ALA A 568 -29.02 -34.13 0.30
CA ALA A 568 -28.93 -35.48 0.87
C ALA A 568 -29.66 -35.62 2.20
N HIS A 569 -29.58 -34.60 3.07
CA HIS A 569 -30.14 -34.66 4.42
C HIS A 569 -31.36 -33.75 4.61
N ARG A 570 -31.78 -32.99 3.59
CA ARG A 570 -32.90 -32.03 3.64
C ARG A 570 -32.81 -31.03 4.79
N VAL A 571 -31.58 -30.70 5.22
CA VAL A 571 -31.26 -29.75 6.29
C VAL A 571 -30.78 -28.46 5.68
N PHE A 572 -31.38 -27.32 6.03
CA PHE A 572 -30.92 -26.02 5.58
C PHE A 572 -29.65 -25.62 6.36
N PRO A 573 -28.57 -25.14 5.70
CA PRO A 573 -27.28 -24.91 6.33
C PRO A 573 -27.22 -23.59 7.13
N THR A 574 -28.20 -23.36 8.01
CA THR A 574 -28.34 -22.09 8.77
C THR A 574 -27.08 -21.76 9.58
N THR A 575 -26.55 -22.73 10.33
CA THR A 575 -25.36 -22.53 11.18
C THR A 575 -24.13 -22.18 10.37
N PHE A 576 -24.01 -22.73 9.16
CA PHE A 576 -22.90 -22.41 8.25
C PHE A 576 -23.00 -20.96 7.74
N LEU A 577 -24.19 -20.55 7.27
CA LEU A 577 -24.45 -19.19 6.77
C LEU A 577 -24.32 -18.15 7.88
N VAL A 578 -24.85 -18.41 9.08
CA VAL A 578 -24.69 -17.54 10.25
C VAL A 578 -23.19 -17.43 10.61
N GLY A 579 -22.44 -18.53 10.57
CA GLY A 579 -21.01 -18.52 10.81
C GLY A 579 -20.23 -17.61 9.84
N ILE A 580 -20.51 -17.68 8.53
CA ILE A 580 -19.94 -16.78 7.52
C ILE A 580 -20.28 -15.32 7.83
N LEU A 581 -21.57 -15.03 8.09
CA LEU A 581 -22.02 -13.69 8.41
C LEU A 581 -21.32 -13.12 9.67
N MET A 582 -21.20 -13.93 10.73
CA MET A 582 -20.55 -13.53 11.96
C MET A 582 -19.06 -13.24 11.75
N MET A 583 -18.35 -14.06 10.97
CA MET A 583 -16.96 -13.82 10.63
C MET A 583 -16.77 -12.55 9.76
N ALA A 584 -17.71 -12.28 8.86
CA ALA A 584 -17.71 -11.06 8.06
C ALA A 584 -17.96 -9.80 8.92
N LEU A 585 -18.87 -9.89 9.90
CA LEU A 585 -19.07 -8.84 10.90
C LEU A 585 -17.83 -8.62 11.76
N LEU A 586 -17.16 -9.70 12.18
CA LEU A 586 -15.90 -9.63 12.92
C LEU A 586 -14.86 -8.80 12.17
N MET A 587 -14.65 -9.08 10.89
CA MET A 587 -13.73 -8.32 10.05
C MET A 587 -14.11 -6.84 9.99
N SER A 588 -15.39 -6.52 9.78
CA SER A 588 -15.87 -5.14 9.71
C SER A 588 -15.71 -4.40 11.03
N PHE A 589 -16.03 -5.03 12.16
CA PHE A 589 -15.86 -4.43 13.49
C PHE A 589 -14.39 -4.27 13.86
N CYS A 590 -13.49 -5.18 13.49
CA CYS A 590 -12.05 -4.98 13.67
C CYS A 590 -11.56 -3.72 12.94
N GLN A 591 -12.01 -3.52 11.70
CA GLN A 591 -11.73 -2.27 10.97
C GLN A 591 -12.24 -1.04 11.75
N LEU A 592 -13.46 -1.07 12.25
CA LEU A 592 -14.06 0.03 13.02
C LEU A 592 -13.30 0.31 14.32
N LEU A 593 -12.84 -0.75 15.01
CA LEU A 593 -12.11 -0.63 16.27
C LEU A 593 -10.70 -0.07 16.08
N LEU A 594 -9.97 -0.57 15.10
CA LEU A 594 -8.57 -0.26 14.89
C LEU A 594 -8.39 1.02 14.07
N ARG A 595 -9.25 1.22 13.06
CA ARG A 595 -9.23 2.38 12.19
C ARG A 595 -10.63 2.95 12.06
N ARG A 596 -10.87 4.14 12.59
CA ARG A 596 -12.16 4.82 12.45
C ARG A 596 -12.28 5.33 11.00
N SER A 597 -12.97 4.55 10.16
CA SER A 597 -13.17 4.86 8.75
C SER A 597 -14.59 4.58 8.32
N SER A 598 -15.13 5.41 7.43
CA SER A 598 -16.44 5.19 6.79
C SER A 598 -16.50 3.92 5.95
N THR A 599 -15.33 3.33 5.64
CA THR A 599 -15.23 2.10 4.82
C THR A 599 -15.46 0.80 5.60
N TRP A 600 -15.64 0.85 6.93
CA TRP A 600 -15.70 -0.35 7.78
C TRP A 600 -16.75 -1.39 7.33
N LEU A 601 -17.92 -0.97 6.85
CA LEU A 601 -18.97 -1.88 6.34
C LEU A 601 -18.55 -2.61 5.07
N TYR A 602 -17.58 -2.10 4.32
CA TYR A 602 -17.06 -2.77 3.12
C TYR A 602 -16.28 -4.06 3.46
N GLY A 603 -15.90 -4.27 4.73
CA GLY A 603 -15.38 -5.55 5.21
C GLY A 603 -16.41 -6.67 5.10
N LEU A 604 -17.67 -6.41 5.52
CA LEU A 604 -18.79 -7.34 5.35
C LEU A 604 -19.00 -7.67 3.85
N TRP A 605 -19.09 -6.64 3.01
CA TRP A 605 -19.27 -6.81 1.56
C TRP A 605 -18.11 -7.57 0.92
N PHE A 606 -16.87 -7.32 1.38
CA PHE A 606 -15.69 -8.04 0.88
C PHE A 606 -15.76 -9.54 1.22
N CYS A 607 -16.15 -9.92 2.46
CA CYS A 607 -16.30 -11.31 2.85
C CYS A 607 -17.39 -12.02 2.04
N LEU A 608 -18.54 -11.39 1.87
CA LEU A 608 -19.63 -11.96 1.05
C LEU A 608 -19.20 -12.11 -0.42
N TYR A 609 -18.51 -11.11 -0.97
CA TYR A 609 -17.97 -11.17 -2.32
C TYR A 609 -16.89 -12.26 -2.46
N TYR A 610 -16.07 -12.43 -1.42
CA TYR A 610 -15.04 -13.47 -1.39
C TYR A 610 -15.68 -14.86 -1.50
N GLU A 611 -16.66 -15.16 -0.69
CA GLU A 611 -17.37 -16.45 -0.70
C GLU A 611 -18.15 -16.68 -2.01
N ALA A 612 -18.82 -15.65 -2.52
CA ALA A 612 -19.63 -15.76 -3.73
C ALA A 612 -18.81 -15.85 -5.02
N VAL A 613 -17.65 -15.19 -5.09
CA VAL A 613 -16.90 -15.03 -6.35
C VAL A 613 -15.43 -15.46 -6.23
N LEU A 614 -14.68 -14.91 -5.26
CA LEU A 614 -13.25 -15.13 -5.21
C LEU A 614 -12.87 -16.55 -4.78
N LEU A 615 -13.67 -17.19 -3.93
CA LEU A 615 -13.42 -18.55 -3.49
C LEU A 615 -13.30 -19.51 -4.67
N TRP A 616 -14.18 -19.36 -5.66
CA TRP A 616 -14.25 -20.24 -6.85
C TRP A 616 -13.05 -20.13 -7.80
N GLN A 617 -12.20 -19.13 -7.60
CA GLN A 617 -10.91 -19.08 -8.27
C GLN A 617 -9.89 -20.10 -7.69
N MET A 618 -10.10 -20.61 -6.48
CA MET A 618 -9.16 -21.52 -5.85
C MET A 618 -9.10 -22.89 -6.57
N PRO A 619 -10.19 -23.58 -6.86
CA PRO A 619 -10.18 -24.81 -7.68
C PRO A 619 -9.52 -24.61 -9.05
N ILE A 620 -9.77 -23.46 -9.69
CA ILE A 620 -9.10 -23.13 -10.96
C ILE A 620 -7.59 -22.95 -10.75
N ALA A 621 -7.19 -22.35 -9.63
CA ALA A 621 -5.78 -22.18 -9.28
C ALA A 621 -5.11 -23.53 -9.02
N TRP A 622 -5.77 -24.52 -8.38
CA TRP A 622 -5.21 -25.86 -8.14
C TRP A 622 -4.76 -26.56 -9.43
N VAL A 623 -5.54 -26.40 -10.51
CA VAL A 623 -5.26 -27.06 -11.79
C VAL A 623 -4.57 -26.13 -12.79
N THR A 624 -4.11 -24.97 -12.37
CA THR A 624 -3.44 -23.98 -13.24
C THR A 624 -2.31 -23.20 -12.56
N PHE A 625 -1.86 -23.60 -11.37
CA PHE A 625 -0.84 -22.86 -10.61
C PHE A 625 0.54 -22.79 -11.29
N TRP A 626 0.81 -23.70 -12.21
CA TRP A 626 2.01 -23.69 -13.05
C TRP A 626 1.95 -22.67 -14.21
N LYS A 627 0.75 -22.12 -14.57
CA LYS A 627 0.63 -21.13 -15.63
C LYS A 627 1.29 -19.83 -15.19
N SER A 628 2.19 -19.30 -16.02
CA SER A 628 3.06 -18.17 -15.70
C SER A 628 2.73 -16.88 -16.45
N THR A 629 1.52 -16.74 -17.02
CA THR A 629 1.12 -15.53 -17.76
C THR A 629 0.71 -14.40 -16.79
N TRP A 630 1.27 -13.21 -16.99
CA TRP A 630 1.01 -12.03 -16.11
C TRP A 630 -0.42 -11.51 -16.23
N GLY A 631 -1.04 -11.57 -17.40
CA GLY A 631 -2.44 -11.23 -17.63
C GLY A 631 -2.83 -9.74 -17.49
N THR A 632 -2.05 -8.93 -16.79
CA THR A 632 -2.23 -7.47 -16.63
C THR A 632 -1.07 -6.69 -17.24
N ARG A 633 0.13 -7.24 -17.28
CA ARG A 633 1.32 -6.72 -17.94
C ARG A 633 1.83 -7.82 -18.85
N MET A 634 1.93 -7.54 -20.17
CA MET A 634 2.31 -8.57 -21.13
C MET A 634 3.83 -8.64 -21.26
N THR A 635 4.38 -9.81 -20.96
CA THR A 635 5.78 -10.11 -21.28
C THR A 635 5.89 -10.61 -22.74
N THR A 636 7.09 -10.59 -23.32
CA THR A 636 7.37 -11.19 -24.66
C THR A 636 6.92 -12.66 -24.73
N ALA A 637 6.99 -13.41 -23.65
CA ALA A 637 6.47 -14.77 -23.54
C ALA A 637 4.94 -14.81 -23.61
N ASP A 638 4.24 -13.85 -22.99
CA ASP A 638 2.79 -13.72 -23.05
C ASP A 638 2.30 -13.39 -24.45
N VAL A 639 2.97 -12.45 -25.14
CA VAL A 639 2.68 -12.09 -26.54
C VAL A 639 2.88 -13.29 -27.43
N SER A 640 3.98 -14.03 -27.29
CA SER A 640 4.25 -15.25 -28.08
C SER A 640 3.23 -16.35 -27.84
N SER A 641 2.75 -16.52 -26.59
CA SER A 641 1.70 -17.49 -26.23
C SER A 641 0.33 -17.10 -26.80
N LEU A 642 0.00 -15.81 -26.82
CA LEU A 642 -1.23 -15.29 -27.42
C LEU A 642 -1.24 -15.45 -28.93
N LEU A 643 -0.13 -15.13 -29.60
CA LEU A 643 0.03 -15.33 -31.03
C LEU A 643 -0.09 -16.82 -31.43
N LYS A 644 0.48 -17.73 -30.63
CA LYS A 644 0.29 -19.18 -30.80
C LYS A 644 -1.17 -19.60 -30.63
N SER A 645 -1.87 -19.04 -29.64
CA SER A 645 -3.30 -19.33 -29.38
C SER A 645 -4.21 -18.80 -30.50
N GLN A 646 -3.94 -17.59 -31.01
CA GLN A 646 -4.67 -17.00 -32.14
C GLN A 646 -4.46 -17.81 -33.44
N LYS A 647 -3.22 -18.21 -33.74
CA LYS A 647 -2.93 -19.11 -34.87
C LYS A 647 -3.66 -20.44 -34.77
N LYS A 648 -3.77 -21.00 -33.54
CA LYS A 648 -4.51 -22.24 -33.30
C LYS A 648 -6.02 -22.07 -33.50
N LYS A 649 -6.60 -20.92 -33.05
CA LYS A 649 -8.00 -20.58 -33.28
C LYS A 649 -8.30 -20.34 -34.73
N LYS A 650 -7.43 -19.63 -35.49
CA LYS A 650 -7.58 -19.38 -36.92
C LYS A 650 -7.54 -20.69 -37.72
N LYS A 651 -6.57 -21.58 -37.43
CA LYS A 651 -6.53 -22.93 -38.02
C LYS A 651 -7.78 -23.79 -37.70
N SER A 652 -8.32 -23.68 -36.48
CA SER A 652 -9.53 -24.38 -36.10
C SER A 652 -10.78 -23.82 -36.81
N ALA A 653 -10.86 -22.49 -36.99
CA ALA A 653 -11.94 -21.85 -37.74
C ALA A 653 -11.87 -22.19 -39.24
N GLU A 654 -10.67 -22.17 -39.82
CA GLU A 654 -10.45 -22.57 -41.22
C GLU A 654 -10.75 -24.07 -41.48
N ARG A 655 -10.53 -24.93 -40.47
CA ARG A 655 -10.88 -26.36 -40.55
C ARG A 655 -12.40 -26.59 -40.47
N LYS A 656 -13.10 -25.78 -39.61
CA LYS A 656 -14.57 -25.80 -39.53
C LYS A 656 -15.27 -25.20 -40.75
N ALA A 657 -14.62 -24.31 -41.50
CA ALA A 657 -15.18 -23.73 -42.72
C ALA A 657 -14.94 -24.62 -43.94
N ARG A 658 -14.12 -25.68 -43.82
CA ARG A 658 -13.85 -26.68 -44.90
C ARG A 658 -14.62 -27.99 -44.71
N THR A 659 -15.25 -28.15 -43.54
CA THR A 659 -16.24 -29.19 -43.27
C THR A 659 -17.65 -28.62 -43.35
#